data_8e871a5c4e79f0da96af5c166b03b1a8
#
_entry.id   8e871a5c4e79f0da96af5c166b03b1a8
#
_cell.length_a   1.000
_cell.length_b   1.000
_cell.length_c   1.000
_cell.angle_alpha   90.00
_cell.angle_beta   90.00
_cell.angle_gamma   90.00
#
_symmetry.space_group_name_H-M   'P 1'
#
loop_
_entity.id
_entity.type
_entity.pdbx_description
1 polymer ?
#
loop_
_entity_poly.entity_id
_entity_poly.type
_entity_poly.pdbx_seq_one_letter_code
_entity_poly.pdbx_strand_id
1 'polypeptide(L)'
;MDKNLTLPFSSFNSLTLFTGLCIGITTPAFAQAADNSDKKSDDTLVIEAQAPSLYAPGESADPKFTRPLIDTTRTITVIPKQVLNDQGVNNLTDALKNVPGVGAFYAGENGSSSTGDAVYMRGVDTSNSIYVDGIRDIGSVSRDTFNTEQVEVIKGPSGSDYGRSAPTGSINMISKQPRTDTGIDASVSAGSAWFRRSTLDYNQMINDTTAFRLNLMGEKTHDASRDKVQNERYGVAPSIAFGLGTSNRLFLNYMHVTQHNTPDGGVPTIGLPGYSAPSAATAALNNSGKVNSHNFYGTDSDYDDSTTDTVTMRFEHDFSDNTTIRNTTRWSQIKQDYLLSAFMAADSNITRPTADVGSWSLGRLSNTKDVSNKILTNQTNITSKFQTGSIGHDVSAGVEFTREQQTNYGVNALTPPSVNIYHPNSNVTLGGLDRNGANANGTTDTFGVYAFDTLQLTKSFEVNGGVRLDNYHTSYDSATACGATGRGALACPAGVPKNTPITTVDTNKSGNLVNWKVGALYHLTENGNVYVNYAISQQPPGGSTFALAAGGTGNSANRTDFKPQKAKTTEVGSKWEFMDKRLQLAAAVFRTQIDNDVEANDDGTYSQYGSKRVEGYELSATGNITPAWQVMAGYTQQHASVKTGAVETAEGSSSLPYTPKHAFTLWNQYQVSDAWSVGGGARYVGGLSRGTDGAVGTPSYTEGYWVADAKVGYAINRNVDLQLNVYNLFDKDYVASINKSGYRYHPGEERTFLLTANVHF
;
A
#
# COMPACT_ATOMS: atom_id res chain seq x y z
N MET A 1 -36.12 25.78 6.37
CA MET A 1 -35.88 26.12 7.80
C MET A 1 -35.22 24.91 8.44
N ASP A 2 -33.92 24.82 8.36
CA ASP A 2 -33.13 23.90 9.17
C ASP A 2 -31.81 24.55 9.48
N LYS A 3 -31.57 24.77 10.75
CA LYS A 3 -30.41 25.45 11.27
C LYS A 3 -29.26 24.45 11.42
N ASN A 4 -28.26 24.54 10.57
CA ASN A 4 -26.97 23.91 10.79
C ASN A 4 -26.22 24.66 11.89
N LEU A 5 -25.96 23.95 12.99
CA LEU A 5 -25.02 24.35 14.02
C LEU A 5 -23.60 24.03 13.54
N THR A 6 -22.94 24.99 12.96
CA THR A 6 -21.48 24.95 12.74
C THR A 6 -20.82 25.59 13.94
N LEU A 7 -20.08 24.80 14.73
CA LEU A 7 -19.14 25.32 15.71
C LEU A 7 -17.86 25.75 14.95
N PRO A 8 -17.37 26.97 15.15
CA PRO A 8 -16.13 27.39 14.53
C PRO A 8 -14.95 26.82 15.32
N PHE A 9 -14.22 25.88 14.74
CA PHE A 9 -12.87 25.55 15.18
C PHE A 9 -11.93 26.64 14.66
N SER A 10 -11.61 27.60 15.54
CA SER A 10 -10.55 28.54 15.30
C SER A 10 -9.20 27.82 15.26
N SER A 11 -8.37 28.19 14.30
CA SER A 11 -6.99 27.75 14.10
C SER A 11 -6.20 27.81 15.41
N PHE A 12 -5.97 26.66 16.04
CA PHE A 12 -4.97 26.52 17.09
C PHE A 12 -3.62 26.24 16.43
N ASN A 13 -2.66 27.14 16.69
CA ASN A 13 -1.25 26.90 16.42
C ASN A 13 -0.77 25.74 17.30
N SER A 14 -0.80 24.53 16.73
CA SER A 14 -0.66 23.25 17.44
C SER A 14 0.79 22.86 17.79
N LEU A 15 1.76 23.72 17.60
CA LEU A 15 3.18 23.39 17.87
C LEU A 15 3.62 23.59 19.33
N THR A 16 2.81 24.22 20.17
CA THR A 16 3.20 24.56 21.56
C THR A 16 2.65 23.58 22.61
N LEU A 17 1.74 22.65 22.24
CA LEU A 17 1.11 21.78 23.23
C LEU A 17 1.87 20.45 23.48
N PHE A 18 2.75 20.03 22.56
CA PHE A 18 3.47 18.76 22.71
C PHE A 18 4.78 18.86 23.51
N THR A 19 5.36 20.04 23.63
CA THR A 19 6.60 20.24 24.43
C THR A 19 6.34 20.40 25.94
N GLY A 20 5.08 20.54 26.36
CA GLY A 20 4.71 20.75 27.75
C GLY A 20 4.37 19.49 28.57
N LEU A 21 4.25 18.31 27.94
CA LEU A 21 3.77 17.11 28.61
C LEU A 21 4.88 16.18 29.18
N CYS A 22 6.15 16.51 28.96
CA CYS A 22 7.28 15.69 29.44
C CYS A 22 7.82 16.07 30.83
N ILE A 23 7.23 17.05 31.53
CA ILE A 23 7.69 17.43 32.88
C ILE A 23 6.51 17.40 33.84
N GLY A 24 6.33 16.27 34.51
CA GLY A 24 5.37 16.22 35.61
C GLY A 24 4.81 14.86 35.98
N ILE A 25 5.57 13.76 35.83
CA ILE A 25 5.18 12.49 36.44
C ILE A 25 6.01 12.32 37.73
N THR A 26 5.42 12.70 38.85
CA THR A 26 5.92 12.34 40.18
C THR A 26 5.61 10.85 40.40
N THR A 27 6.67 10.06 40.56
CA THR A 27 6.60 8.63 40.89
C THR A 27 6.03 8.44 42.31
N PRO A 28 5.00 7.57 42.52
CA PRO A 28 4.75 7.06 43.83
C PRO A 28 5.79 5.98 44.16
N ALA A 29 6.52 6.18 45.24
CA ALA A 29 7.44 5.20 45.80
C ALA A 29 6.67 3.97 46.28
N PHE A 30 6.88 2.83 45.67
CA PHE A 30 6.45 1.55 46.23
C PHE A 30 7.55 1.00 47.13
N ALA A 31 7.20 0.77 48.39
CA ALA A 31 8.05 0.16 49.40
C ALA A 31 8.37 -1.27 49.03
N GLN A 32 9.66 -1.62 49.09
CA GLN A 32 10.17 -2.99 49.06
C GLN A 32 9.80 -3.70 50.36
N ALA A 33 9.05 -4.78 50.25
CA ALA A 33 8.98 -5.78 51.32
C ALA A 33 9.93 -6.92 50.96
N ALA A 34 10.99 -7.04 51.76
CA ALA A 34 11.83 -8.21 51.74
C ALA A 34 11.15 -9.37 52.46
N ASP A 35 11.00 -10.48 51.77
CA ASP A 35 10.68 -11.74 52.49
C ASP A 35 11.72 -12.81 52.12
N ASN A 36 12.34 -13.30 53.19
CA ASN A 36 13.26 -14.42 53.22
C ASN A 36 12.46 -15.70 53.46
N SER A 37 12.50 -16.66 52.55
CA SER A 37 12.26 -18.05 52.92
C SER A 37 12.90 -19.06 51.99
N ASP A 38 13.77 -19.80 52.59
CA ASP A 38 14.27 -21.17 52.41
C ASP A 38 14.20 -21.88 51.03
N LYS A 39 15.41 -22.31 50.63
CA LYS A 39 15.71 -23.30 49.62
C LYS A 39 15.00 -24.64 49.86
N LYS A 40 14.24 -25.09 48.87
CA LYS A 40 14.09 -26.50 48.50
C LYS A 40 14.45 -26.67 47.04
N SER A 41 15.44 -27.49 46.75
CA SER A 41 15.79 -27.95 45.41
C SER A 41 14.69 -28.90 44.92
N ASP A 42 13.86 -28.43 44.01
CA ASP A 42 13.11 -29.28 43.09
C ASP A 42 13.71 -29.09 41.69
N ASP A 43 14.18 -30.20 41.14
CA ASP A 43 14.60 -30.32 39.74
C ASP A 43 13.34 -30.17 38.86
N THR A 44 12.88 -28.97 38.68
CA THR A 44 11.91 -28.61 37.65
C THR A 44 12.72 -28.38 36.39
N LEU A 45 12.55 -29.25 35.39
CA LEU A 45 12.94 -28.98 34.01
C LEU A 45 12.24 -27.68 33.58
N VAL A 46 12.97 -26.59 33.67
CA VAL A 46 12.55 -25.33 33.03
C VAL A 46 12.71 -25.55 31.53
N ILE A 47 11.63 -25.94 30.85
CA ILE A 47 11.54 -25.80 29.41
C ILE A 47 11.49 -24.30 29.16
N GLU A 48 12.63 -23.66 28.92
CA GLU A 48 12.66 -22.33 28.35
C GLU A 48 11.99 -22.43 26.95
N ALA A 49 10.72 -22.08 26.89
CA ALA A 49 10.09 -21.81 25.60
C ALA A 49 10.87 -20.65 24.98
N GLN A 50 11.71 -20.95 23.98
CA GLN A 50 12.46 -19.92 23.27
C GLN A 50 11.46 -18.93 22.68
N ALA A 51 11.65 -17.65 22.98
CA ALA A 51 10.82 -16.59 22.41
C ALA A 51 10.85 -16.68 20.87
N PRO A 52 9.68 -16.62 20.20
CA PRO A 52 9.63 -16.65 18.76
C PRO A 52 10.45 -15.49 18.16
N SER A 53 10.99 -15.69 16.96
CA SER A 53 11.74 -14.65 16.27
C SER A 53 10.86 -13.43 16.01
N LEU A 54 11.30 -12.25 16.43
CA LEU A 54 10.59 -10.99 16.15
C LEU A 54 10.56 -10.63 14.66
N TYR A 55 11.43 -11.25 13.84
CA TYR A 55 11.49 -11.05 12.39
C TYR A 55 10.72 -12.10 11.59
N ALA A 56 10.35 -13.22 12.19
CA ALA A 56 9.62 -14.29 11.53
C ALA A 56 8.38 -14.67 12.34
N PRO A 57 7.29 -13.89 12.25
CA PRO A 57 6.01 -14.31 12.82
C PRO A 57 5.59 -15.63 12.15
N GLY A 58 5.25 -16.62 12.97
CA GLY A 58 4.94 -17.97 12.49
C GLY A 58 3.57 -18.08 11.82
N GLU A 59 2.70 -17.10 12.00
CA GLU A 59 1.29 -17.16 11.58
C GLU A 59 0.84 -15.84 10.92
N SER A 60 -0.17 -15.93 10.05
CA SER A 60 -0.91 -14.78 9.57
C SER A 60 -1.94 -14.36 10.63
N ALA A 61 -2.19 -13.06 10.76
CA ALA A 61 -3.24 -12.55 11.65
C ALA A 61 -4.65 -12.64 11.02
N ASP A 62 -4.78 -12.96 9.74
CA ASP A 62 -6.06 -13.13 9.05
C ASP A 62 -6.63 -14.53 9.35
N PRO A 63 -7.86 -14.64 9.94
CA PRO A 63 -8.47 -15.93 10.29
C PRO A 63 -8.78 -16.84 9.10
N LYS A 64 -8.65 -16.36 7.89
CA LYS A 64 -8.77 -17.18 6.66
C LYS A 64 -7.55 -18.07 6.44
N PHE A 65 -6.42 -17.81 7.13
CA PHE A 65 -5.22 -18.62 7.13
C PHE A 65 -5.11 -19.36 8.47
N THR A 66 -5.61 -20.59 8.52
CA THR A 66 -5.73 -21.39 9.75
C THR A 66 -4.47 -22.18 10.09
N ARG A 67 -3.45 -22.13 9.22
CA ARG A 67 -2.19 -22.86 9.37
C ARG A 67 -1.01 -21.91 9.56
N PRO A 68 0.06 -22.34 10.24
CA PRO A 68 1.33 -21.64 10.27
C PRO A 68 1.82 -21.30 8.85
N LEU A 69 2.57 -20.20 8.71
CA LEU A 69 3.06 -19.74 7.40
C LEU A 69 3.91 -20.78 6.68
N ILE A 70 4.64 -21.60 7.42
CA ILE A 70 5.42 -22.69 6.86
C ILE A 70 4.53 -23.72 6.16
N ASP A 71 3.33 -24.00 6.70
CA ASP A 71 2.39 -24.99 6.20
C ASP A 71 1.37 -24.40 5.19
N THR A 72 1.56 -23.17 4.75
CA THR A 72 0.73 -22.59 3.69
C THR A 72 1.27 -22.95 2.30
N THR A 73 0.38 -23.28 1.36
CA THR A 73 0.75 -23.64 -0.03
C THR A 73 0.90 -22.42 -0.94
N ARG A 74 1.42 -21.31 -0.41
CA ARG A 74 1.63 -20.08 -1.19
C ARG A 74 2.70 -19.19 -0.54
N THR A 75 3.20 -18.25 -1.33
CA THR A 75 4.16 -17.24 -0.85
C THR A 75 3.43 -16.12 -0.13
N ILE A 76 3.69 -15.98 1.18
CA ILE A 76 3.25 -14.87 2.03
C ILE A 76 4.49 -14.28 2.70
N THR A 77 4.69 -12.98 2.55
CA THR A 77 5.75 -12.25 3.26
C THR A 77 5.10 -11.41 4.35
N VAL A 78 5.54 -11.60 5.58
CA VAL A 78 5.10 -10.79 6.73
C VAL A 78 6.23 -9.85 7.13
N ILE A 79 5.92 -8.56 7.22
CA ILE A 79 6.81 -7.50 7.68
C ILE A 79 6.31 -7.08 9.07
N PRO A 80 6.93 -7.56 10.15
CA PRO A 80 6.46 -7.30 11.51
C PRO A 80 6.86 -5.89 11.98
N LYS A 81 6.17 -5.38 13.01
CA LYS A 81 6.46 -4.08 13.67
C LYS A 81 7.94 -3.90 13.98
N GLN A 82 8.63 -4.97 14.40
CA GLN A 82 10.06 -4.87 14.73
C GLN A 82 10.90 -4.46 13.52
N VAL A 83 10.67 -5.02 12.34
CA VAL A 83 11.37 -4.63 11.10
C VAL A 83 11.05 -3.17 10.75
N LEU A 84 9.76 -2.78 10.84
CA LEU A 84 9.34 -1.40 10.59
C LEU A 84 10.05 -0.40 11.52
N ASN A 85 10.13 -0.72 12.81
CA ASN A 85 10.81 0.11 13.80
C ASN A 85 12.33 0.17 13.56
N ASP A 86 12.98 -0.98 13.31
CA ASP A 86 14.43 -1.04 13.07
C ASP A 86 14.85 -0.24 11.84
N GLN A 87 14.01 -0.23 10.82
CA GLN A 87 14.24 0.54 9.59
C GLN A 87 13.74 1.98 9.68
N GLY A 88 13.02 2.38 10.73
CA GLY A 88 12.40 3.70 10.84
C GLY A 88 11.31 3.95 9.80
N VAL A 89 10.62 2.90 9.37
CA VAL A 89 9.54 2.94 8.36
C VAL A 89 8.29 3.54 8.95
N ASN A 90 7.68 4.51 8.28
CA ASN A 90 6.50 5.24 8.73
C ASN A 90 5.29 5.18 7.79
N ASN A 91 5.41 4.55 6.63
CA ASN A 91 4.32 4.40 5.67
C ASN A 91 4.35 3.04 4.95
N LEU A 92 3.25 2.69 4.30
CA LEU A 92 3.10 1.40 3.61
C LEU A 92 4.10 1.24 2.44
N THR A 93 4.30 2.27 1.63
CA THR A 93 5.20 2.21 0.46
C THR A 93 6.63 1.89 0.89
N ASP A 94 7.11 2.46 2.01
CA ASP A 94 8.42 2.15 2.56
C ASP A 94 8.49 0.74 3.16
N ALA A 95 7.44 0.29 3.83
CA ALA A 95 7.35 -1.09 4.33
C ALA A 95 7.53 -2.11 3.19
N LEU A 96 6.92 -1.84 2.03
CA LEU A 96 6.97 -2.71 0.86
C LEU A 96 8.36 -2.79 0.20
N LYS A 97 9.30 -1.88 0.52
CA LYS A 97 10.71 -1.99 0.11
C LYS A 97 11.38 -3.29 0.60
N ASN A 98 10.81 -3.95 1.61
CA ASN A 98 11.23 -5.26 2.10
C ASN A 98 10.78 -6.45 1.23
N VAL A 99 9.90 -6.23 0.26
CA VAL A 99 9.34 -7.28 -0.60
C VAL A 99 9.84 -7.12 -2.02
N PRO A 100 10.78 -7.96 -2.51
CA PRO A 100 11.37 -7.78 -3.82
C PRO A 100 10.32 -7.86 -4.94
N GLY A 101 10.40 -6.91 -5.89
CA GLY A 101 9.49 -6.83 -7.03
C GLY A 101 8.11 -6.24 -6.73
N VAL A 102 7.90 -5.71 -5.52
CA VAL A 102 6.72 -4.94 -5.10
C VAL A 102 7.12 -3.51 -4.80
N GLY A 103 6.39 -2.52 -5.30
CA GLY A 103 6.71 -1.11 -5.02
C GLY A 103 5.97 -0.11 -5.90
N ALA A 104 6.24 1.18 -5.66
CA ALA A 104 5.68 2.31 -6.39
C ALA A 104 6.58 2.67 -7.59
N PHE A 105 6.44 1.97 -8.69
CA PHE A 105 7.29 2.13 -9.89
C PHE A 105 6.69 3.06 -10.95
N TYR A 106 5.49 3.50 -10.76
CA TYR A 106 4.72 4.31 -11.69
C TYR A 106 4.50 5.73 -11.15
N ALA A 107 4.93 6.73 -11.90
CA ALA A 107 4.81 8.15 -11.53
C ALA A 107 3.49 8.80 -12.00
N GLY A 108 2.49 8.00 -12.34
CA GLY A 108 1.20 8.50 -12.82
C GLY A 108 1.20 8.93 -14.28
N GLU A 109 0.08 9.49 -14.71
CA GLU A 109 -0.13 10.11 -16.01
C GLU A 109 -1.16 11.23 -15.87
N ASN A 110 -1.37 12.01 -16.92
CA ASN A 110 -2.30 13.15 -16.96
C ASN A 110 -3.64 12.87 -16.26
N GLY A 111 -3.84 13.47 -15.09
CA GLY A 111 -5.05 13.30 -14.29
C GLY A 111 -5.16 12.00 -13.49
N SER A 112 -4.27 11.02 -13.68
CA SER A 112 -4.18 9.89 -12.77
C SER A 112 -3.22 10.20 -11.63
N SER A 113 -3.57 9.74 -10.43
CA SER A 113 -2.85 10.06 -9.22
C SER A 113 -1.43 9.52 -9.21
N SER A 114 -0.45 10.37 -9.00
CA SER A 114 0.86 10.00 -8.45
C SER A 114 0.87 10.14 -6.93
N THR A 115 -0.27 10.48 -6.30
CA THR A 115 -0.42 10.64 -4.87
C THR A 115 -0.94 9.34 -4.25
N GLY A 116 -0.56 9.07 -2.99
CA GLY A 116 -0.97 7.88 -2.25
C GLY A 116 -0.19 6.60 -2.61
N ASP A 117 -0.67 5.47 -2.11
CA ASP A 117 -0.03 4.16 -2.26
C ASP A 117 -0.33 3.55 -3.64
N ALA A 118 0.45 3.92 -4.65
CA ALA A 118 0.38 3.36 -6.01
C ALA A 118 1.31 2.13 -6.12
N VAL A 119 0.81 0.94 -5.80
CA VAL A 119 1.62 -0.28 -5.67
C VAL A 119 1.48 -1.18 -6.88
N TYR A 120 2.61 -1.58 -7.44
CA TYR A 120 2.72 -2.60 -8.49
C TYR A 120 3.30 -3.90 -7.94
N MET A 121 2.71 -5.01 -8.35
CA MET A 121 3.15 -6.36 -8.00
C MET A 121 3.07 -7.26 -9.23
N ARG A 122 4.16 -7.94 -9.58
CA ARG A 122 4.22 -8.83 -10.74
C ARG A 122 3.64 -8.18 -12.02
N GLY A 123 3.98 -6.90 -12.27
CA GLY A 123 3.58 -6.16 -13.46
C GLY A 123 2.14 -5.65 -13.54
N VAL A 124 1.40 -5.76 -12.47
CA VAL A 124 0.00 -5.32 -12.39
C VAL A 124 -0.18 -4.33 -11.26
N ASP A 125 -1.00 -3.31 -11.49
CA ASP A 125 -1.44 -2.38 -10.46
C ASP A 125 -2.27 -3.12 -9.40
N THR A 126 -1.78 -3.12 -8.16
CA THR A 126 -2.40 -3.74 -6.99
C THR A 126 -2.88 -2.71 -5.96
N SER A 127 -2.84 -1.42 -6.28
CA SER A 127 -3.26 -0.33 -5.39
C SER A 127 -4.68 -0.51 -4.83
N ASN A 128 -5.52 -1.26 -5.54
CA ASN A 128 -6.91 -1.56 -5.15
C ASN A 128 -7.08 -2.86 -4.35
N SER A 129 -5.97 -3.54 -4.07
CA SER A 129 -5.94 -4.78 -3.30
C SER A 129 -5.19 -4.59 -1.99
N ILE A 130 -5.37 -3.42 -1.38
CA ILE A 130 -4.92 -3.09 -0.03
C ILE A 130 -6.09 -3.33 0.93
N TYR A 131 -5.80 -4.05 2.00
CA TYR A 131 -6.73 -4.44 3.04
C TYR A 131 -6.19 -3.99 4.40
N VAL A 132 -7.10 -3.72 5.32
CA VAL A 132 -6.80 -3.52 6.74
C VAL A 132 -7.64 -4.52 7.52
N ASP A 133 -6.99 -5.38 8.29
CA ASP A 133 -7.64 -6.49 9.04
C ASP A 133 -8.54 -7.37 8.16
N GLY A 134 -8.11 -7.65 6.92
CA GLY A 134 -8.84 -8.48 5.96
C GLY A 134 -10.04 -7.80 5.28
N ILE A 135 -10.30 -6.52 5.55
CA ILE A 135 -11.35 -5.72 4.92
C ILE A 135 -10.69 -4.72 3.96
N ARG A 136 -11.23 -4.61 2.76
CA ARG A 136 -10.69 -3.73 1.71
C ARG A 136 -10.65 -2.28 2.16
N ASP A 137 -9.55 -1.60 1.86
CA ASP A 137 -9.35 -0.17 2.13
C ASP A 137 -9.25 0.59 0.82
N ILE A 138 -10.31 1.35 0.49
CA ILE A 138 -10.45 2.05 -0.79
C ILE A 138 -10.04 3.51 -0.66
N GLY A 139 -9.22 3.98 -1.58
CA GLY A 139 -8.77 5.38 -1.66
C GLY A 139 -7.28 5.49 -1.99
N SER A 140 -6.94 6.55 -2.73
CA SER A 140 -5.56 6.82 -3.17
C SER A 140 -4.86 7.72 -2.16
N VAL A 141 -4.72 7.26 -0.92
CA VAL A 141 -4.04 7.99 0.17
C VAL A 141 -2.80 7.23 0.62
N SER A 142 -1.85 7.94 1.19
CA SER A 142 -0.69 7.31 1.83
C SER A 142 -1.08 6.78 3.21
N ARG A 143 -0.78 5.50 3.49
CA ARG A 143 -1.12 4.83 4.75
C ARG A 143 0.07 4.82 5.69
N ASP A 144 -0.14 5.40 6.86
CA ASP A 144 0.86 5.43 7.93
C ASP A 144 0.87 4.12 8.73
N THR A 145 2.04 3.76 9.27
CA THR A 145 2.24 2.52 10.06
C THR A 145 2.04 2.69 11.56
N PHE A 146 1.68 3.88 12.07
CA PHE A 146 1.61 4.15 13.52
C PHE A 146 0.66 3.20 14.29
N ASN A 147 -0.41 2.75 13.63
CA ASN A 147 -1.39 1.82 14.18
C ASN A 147 -1.28 0.40 13.57
N THR A 148 -0.10 0.04 13.05
CA THR A 148 0.13 -1.24 12.35
C THR A 148 1.00 -2.15 13.20
N GLU A 149 0.58 -3.41 13.38
CA GLU A 149 1.34 -4.47 14.04
C GLU A 149 2.23 -5.22 13.05
N GLN A 150 1.70 -5.48 11.84
CA GLN A 150 2.44 -6.11 10.74
C GLN A 150 1.79 -5.80 9.40
N VAL A 151 2.57 -5.95 8.33
CA VAL A 151 2.10 -5.87 6.94
C VAL A 151 2.30 -7.24 6.29
N GLU A 152 1.23 -7.82 5.76
CA GLU A 152 1.24 -9.10 5.08
C GLU A 152 1.13 -8.88 3.57
N VAL A 153 2.08 -9.38 2.81
CA VAL A 153 2.07 -9.32 1.33
C VAL A 153 1.85 -10.73 0.80
N ILE A 154 0.68 -10.93 0.23
CA ILE A 154 0.22 -12.21 -0.30
C ILE A 154 0.41 -12.17 -1.81
N LYS A 155 1.33 -12.97 -2.35
CA LYS A 155 1.62 -13.02 -3.77
C LYS A 155 0.76 -14.06 -4.49
N GLY A 156 0.34 -13.75 -5.72
CA GLY A 156 -0.58 -14.55 -6.52
C GLY A 156 -2.06 -14.26 -6.24
N PRO A 157 -2.99 -14.90 -6.97
CA PRO A 157 -4.42 -14.64 -6.90
C PRO A 157 -4.97 -14.80 -5.48
N SER A 158 -5.59 -13.77 -4.96
CA SER A 158 -6.19 -13.76 -3.61
C SER A 158 -7.71 -13.55 -3.64
N GLY A 159 -8.34 -13.75 -4.80
CA GLY A 159 -9.79 -13.61 -4.93
C GLY A 159 -10.59 -14.63 -4.11
N SER A 160 -10.04 -15.81 -3.85
CA SER A 160 -10.65 -16.78 -2.92
C SER A 160 -10.71 -16.24 -1.50
N ASP A 161 -9.70 -15.46 -1.08
CA ASP A 161 -9.60 -14.96 0.29
C ASP A 161 -10.37 -13.64 0.46
N TYR A 162 -10.30 -12.74 -0.53
CA TYR A 162 -10.76 -11.35 -0.41
C TYR A 162 -11.83 -10.94 -1.46
N GLY A 163 -12.25 -11.85 -2.32
CA GLY A 163 -13.23 -11.54 -3.37
C GLY A 163 -12.61 -10.80 -4.56
N ARG A 164 -13.17 -9.64 -4.91
CA ARG A 164 -12.66 -8.81 -6.00
C ARG A 164 -11.28 -8.26 -5.66
N SER A 165 -10.24 -8.83 -6.20
CA SER A 165 -8.86 -8.41 -5.95
C SER A 165 -8.03 -8.40 -7.22
N ALA A 166 -6.88 -7.73 -7.17
CA ALA A 166 -5.91 -7.76 -8.25
C ALA A 166 -5.45 -9.20 -8.54
N PRO A 167 -5.14 -9.50 -9.81
CA PRO A 167 -4.79 -10.84 -10.24
C PRO A 167 -3.47 -11.34 -9.67
N THR A 168 -2.60 -10.46 -9.21
CA THR A 168 -1.20 -10.79 -8.85
C THR A 168 -0.90 -10.74 -7.37
N GLY A 169 -1.85 -10.31 -6.54
CA GLY A 169 -1.70 -10.37 -5.09
C GLY A 169 -2.50 -9.33 -4.31
N SER A 170 -2.29 -9.31 -3.01
CA SER A 170 -2.91 -8.38 -2.06
C SER A 170 -1.97 -8.03 -0.93
N ILE A 171 -2.24 -6.90 -0.28
CA ILE A 171 -1.51 -6.39 0.87
C ILE A 171 -2.52 -6.24 2.00
N ASN A 172 -2.21 -6.77 3.19
CA ASN A 172 -3.07 -6.69 4.36
C ASN A 172 -2.29 -6.05 5.53
N MET A 173 -2.74 -4.89 5.98
CA MET A 173 -2.20 -4.21 7.17
C MET A 173 -2.98 -4.67 8.40
N ILE A 174 -2.28 -5.12 9.43
CA ILE A 174 -2.89 -5.60 10.67
C ILE A 174 -2.82 -4.49 11.72
N SER A 175 -3.98 -4.10 12.22
CA SER A 175 -4.10 -3.04 13.21
C SER A 175 -3.70 -3.51 14.60
N LYS A 176 -3.05 -2.63 15.36
CA LYS A 176 -2.76 -2.84 16.79
C LYS A 176 -4.06 -3.00 17.57
N GLN A 177 -4.08 -3.97 18.49
CA GLN A 177 -5.25 -4.28 19.35
C GLN A 177 -4.88 -4.12 20.83
N PRO A 178 -5.88 -3.83 21.72
CA PRO A 178 -5.66 -3.87 23.16
C PRO A 178 -5.16 -5.24 23.63
N ARG A 179 -4.23 -5.24 24.60
CA ARG A 179 -3.59 -6.44 25.15
C ARG A 179 -3.79 -6.50 26.68
N THR A 180 -3.54 -7.66 27.28
CA THR A 180 -3.67 -7.91 28.71
C THR A 180 -2.47 -7.43 29.54
N ASP A 181 -1.49 -6.77 28.94
CA ASP A 181 -0.39 -6.09 29.60
C ASP A 181 -0.64 -4.58 29.67
N THR A 182 0.10 -3.87 30.52
CA THR A 182 0.13 -2.42 30.56
C THR A 182 1.50 -1.96 30.11
N GLY A 183 1.56 -0.99 29.17
CA GLY A 183 2.83 -0.47 28.69
C GLY A 183 2.65 0.80 27.86
N ILE A 184 3.75 1.51 27.71
CA ILE A 184 3.87 2.73 26.90
C ILE A 184 5.08 2.58 25.99
N ASP A 185 4.86 2.66 24.69
CA ASP A 185 5.93 2.87 23.69
C ASP A 185 5.75 4.29 23.12
N ALA A 186 6.72 5.15 23.28
CA ALA A 186 6.70 6.48 22.70
C ALA A 186 7.98 6.74 21.91
N SER A 187 7.90 7.51 20.84
CA SER A 187 9.07 7.91 20.06
C SER A 187 9.03 9.36 19.67
N VAL A 188 10.22 9.98 19.61
CA VAL A 188 10.41 11.29 19.01
C VAL A 188 11.57 11.20 18.03
N SER A 189 11.32 11.59 16.79
CA SER A 189 12.30 11.53 15.71
C SER A 189 12.53 12.91 15.11
N ALA A 190 13.79 13.18 14.76
CA ALA A 190 14.20 14.36 14.01
C ALA A 190 15.26 13.97 12.98
N GLY A 191 15.23 14.60 11.80
CA GLY A 191 16.15 14.19 10.73
C GLY A 191 16.37 15.26 9.67
N SER A 192 17.03 14.85 8.60
CA SER A 192 17.24 15.63 7.40
C SER A 192 15.90 16.13 6.85
N ALA A 193 15.95 17.18 6.02
CA ALA A 193 14.75 17.76 5.39
C ALA A 193 13.67 18.16 6.40
N TRP A 194 14.07 18.67 7.55
CA TRP A 194 13.16 19.11 8.63
C TRP A 194 12.20 18.01 9.11
N PHE A 195 12.56 16.75 8.93
CA PHE A 195 11.78 15.63 9.42
C PHE A 195 11.57 15.74 10.94
N ARG A 196 10.32 15.68 11.36
CA ARG A 196 9.90 15.64 12.76
C ARG A 196 8.72 14.70 12.89
N ARG A 197 8.84 13.71 13.77
CA ARG A 197 7.76 12.77 14.04
C ARG A 197 7.69 12.45 15.53
N SER A 198 6.48 12.30 16.04
CA SER A 198 6.24 11.80 17.39
C SER A 198 5.16 10.74 17.33
N THR A 199 5.35 9.64 18.06
CA THR A 199 4.34 8.58 18.20
C THR A 199 4.15 8.22 19.67
N LEU A 200 2.95 7.75 20.00
CA LEU A 200 2.61 7.17 21.28
C LEU A 200 1.77 5.91 21.04
N ASP A 201 2.13 4.82 21.69
CA ASP A 201 1.36 3.58 21.79
C ASP A 201 1.20 3.27 23.26
N TYR A 202 0.03 3.57 23.81
CA TYR A 202 -0.31 3.37 25.21
C TYR A 202 -1.34 2.26 25.34
N ASN A 203 -0.97 1.17 25.99
CA ASN A 203 -1.87 0.06 26.32
C ASN A 203 -2.07 0.00 27.83
N GLN A 204 -3.33 0.07 28.27
CA GLN A 204 -3.71 0.04 29.69
C GLN A 204 -4.71 -1.07 29.96
N MET A 205 -4.32 -2.01 30.78
CA MET A 205 -5.24 -2.98 31.36
C MET A 205 -6.11 -2.28 32.42
N ILE A 206 -7.41 -2.26 32.21
CA ILE A 206 -8.39 -1.63 33.13
C ILE A 206 -8.77 -2.60 34.24
N ASN A 207 -8.95 -3.86 33.85
CA ASN A 207 -9.20 -5.00 34.76
C ASN A 207 -8.79 -6.29 34.04
N ASP A 208 -8.92 -7.46 34.68
CA ASP A 208 -8.44 -8.75 34.17
C ASP A 208 -8.94 -9.12 32.77
N THR A 209 -10.01 -8.52 32.28
CA THR A 209 -10.63 -8.84 31.00
C THR A 209 -10.86 -7.64 30.10
N THR A 210 -10.49 -6.44 30.55
CA THR A 210 -10.75 -5.20 29.81
C THR A 210 -9.46 -4.40 29.67
N ALA A 211 -9.10 -4.04 28.43
CA ALA A 211 -7.96 -3.19 28.15
C ALA A 211 -8.33 -2.08 27.17
N PHE A 212 -7.65 -0.95 27.30
CA PHE A 212 -7.70 0.19 26.39
C PHE A 212 -6.34 0.39 25.75
N ARG A 213 -6.32 0.72 24.45
CA ARG A 213 -5.09 1.09 23.75
C ARG A 213 -5.30 2.38 22.97
N LEU A 214 -4.34 3.27 23.02
CA LEU A 214 -4.34 4.54 22.31
C LEU A 214 -3.06 4.67 21.50
N ASN A 215 -3.20 4.81 20.19
CA ASN A 215 -2.09 5.16 19.31
C ASN A 215 -2.27 6.60 18.83
N LEU A 216 -1.19 7.40 18.93
CA LEU A 216 -1.12 8.78 18.44
C LEU A 216 0.07 8.93 17.50
N MET A 217 -0.06 9.83 16.53
CA MET A 217 1.02 10.17 15.61
C MET A 217 0.89 11.62 15.16
N GLY A 218 2.02 12.32 15.09
CA GLY A 218 2.16 13.59 14.40
C GLY A 218 3.47 13.60 13.62
N GLU A 219 3.42 14.02 12.36
CA GLU A 219 4.57 14.10 11.47
C GLU A 219 4.54 15.36 10.63
N LYS A 220 5.72 15.95 10.43
CA LYS A 220 5.96 16.97 9.42
C LYS A 220 7.35 16.77 8.83
N THR A 221 7.42 16.73 7.50
CA THR A 221 8.67 16.53 6.78
C THR A 221 8.64 17.29 5.46
N HIS A 222 9.83 17.69 4.99
CA HIS A 222 10.06 18.06 3.59
C HIS A 222 10.67 16.87 2.86
N ASP A 223 10.59 16.83 1.54
CA ASP A 223 11.35 15.90 0.74
C ASP A 223 12.81 16.39 0.64
N ALA A 224 13.79 15.51 0.88
CA ALA A 224 15.20 15.87 0.83
C ALA A 224 15.68 16.15 -0.60
N SER A 225 15.05 15.53 -1.59
CA SER A 225 15.42 15.56 -3.00
C SER A 225 14.60 16.55 -3.81
N ARG A 226 13.67 17.29 -3.18
CA ARG A 226 12.70 18.15 -3.87
C ARG A 226 12.44 19.43 -3.13
N ASP A 227 12.57 20.57 -3.84
CA ASP A 227 12.14 21.84 -3.31
C ASP A 227 10.61 21.86 -3.09
N LYS A 228 10.17 22.47 -2.00
CA LYS A 228 8.76 22.72 -1.64
C LYS A 228 7.86 21.48 -1.45
N VAL A 229 8.26 20.27 -1.80
CA VAL A 229 7.48 19.05 -1.50
C VAL A 229 7.52 18.80 0.00
N GLN A 230 6.36 18.67 0.62
CA GLN A 230 6.24 18.44 2.06
C GLN A 230 5.05 17.54 2.39
N ASN A 231 5.15 16.84 3.51
CA ASN A 231 4.07 16.05 4.07
C ASN A 231 3.83 16.45 5.52
N GLU A 232 2.57 16.60 5.88
CA GLU A 232 2.12 16.82 7.24
C GLU A 232 0.96 15.91 7.54
N ARG A 233 1.03 15.15 8.64
CA ARG A 233 -0.03 14.20 9.00
C ARG A 233 -0.19 14.06 10.50
N TYR A 234 -1.43 13.80 10.93
CA TYR A 234 -1.79 13.54 12.30
C TYR A 234 -2.73 12.34 12.36
N GLY A 235 -2.54 11.49 13.35
CA GLY A 235 -3.35 10.29 13.52
C GLY A 235 -3.70 10.05 14.98
N VAL A 236 -4.92 9.55 15.21
CA VAL A 236 -5.38 9.05 16.50
C VAL A 236 -6.14 7.76 16.31
N ALA A 237 -5.80 6.75 17.09
CA ALA A 237 -6.45 5.44 17.02
C ALA A 237 -6.69 4.87 18.44
N PRO A 238 -7.78 5.28 19.12
CA PRO A 238 -8.24 4.64 20.35
C PRO A 238 -8.92 3.31 20.06
N SER A 239 -8.71 2.34 20.95
CA SER A 239 -9.37 1.05 20.92
C SER A 239 -9.62 0.53 22.33
N ILE A 240 -10.70 -0.23 22.51
CA ILE A 240 -11.04 -0.88 23.77
C ILE A 240 -11.48 -2.31 23.50
N ALA A 241 -11.05 -3.21 24.35
CA ALA A 241 -11.43 -4.62 24.29
C ALA A 241 -12.04 -5.06 25.60
N PHE A 242 -13.10 -5.84 25.54
CA PHE A 242 -13.80 -6.46 26.67
C PHE A 242 -13.74 -7.97 26.52
N GLY A 243 -13.69 -8.69 27.64
CA GLY A 243 -13.70 -10.14 27.68
C GLY A 243 -12.37 -10.78 27.23
N LEU A 244 -11.25 -10.06 27.25
CA LEU A 244 -9.92 -10.61 26.96
C LEU A 244 -9.64 -11.80 27.88
N GLY A 245 -9.10 -12.90 27.31
CA GLY A 245 -8.84 -14.14 28.04
C GLY A 245 -10.09 -14.97 28.35
N THR A 246 -11.28 -14.56 27.87
CA THR A 246 -12.53 -15.32 28.01
C THR A 246 -13.06 -15.79 26.66
N SER A 247 -14.09 -16.65 26.68
CA SER A 247 -14.72 -17.14 25.46
C SER A 247 -15.51 -16.07 24.68
N ASN A 248 -15.85 -14.93 25.28
CA ASN A 248 -16.59 -13.86 24.64
C ASN A 248 -15.75 -12.59 24.65
N ARG A 249 -15.38 -12.09 23.47
CA ARG A 249 -14.54 -10.90 23.32
C ARG A 249 -15.21 -9.89 22.40
N LEU A 250 -15.16 -8.62 22.80
CA LEU A 250 -15.63 -7.49 21.99
C LEU A 250 -14.53 -6.46 21.86
N PHE A 251 -14.20 -6.07 20.63
CA PHE A 251 -13.25 -5.02 20.30
C PHE A 251 -13.97 -3.87 19.61
N LEU A 252 -13.72 -2.66 20.07
CA LEU A 252 -14.20 -1.42 19.46
C LEU A 252 -13.00 -0.55 19.12
N ASN A 253 -12.82 -0.27 17.84
CA ASN A 253 -11.67 0.50 17.33
C ASN A 253 -12.19 1.71 16.55
N TYR A 254 -11.54 2.85 16.74
CA TYR A 254 -11.68 4.02 15.90
C TYR A 254 -10.31 4.44 15.39
N MET A 255 -10.24 4.95 14.18
CA MET A 255 -9.04 5.56 13.63
C MET A 255 -9.42 6.82 12.86
N HIS A 256 -8.72 7.90 13.14
CA HIS A 256 -8.77 9.15 12.39
C HIS A 256 -7.38 9.54 11.96
N VAL A 257 -7.21 9.83 10.67
CA VAL A 257 -5.96 10.36 10.09
C VAL A 257 -6.30 11.53 9.20
N THR A 258 -5.58 12.63 9.38
CA THR A 258 -5.62 13.78 8.46
C THR A 258 -4.23 14.02 7.88
N GLN A 259 -4.17 14.39 6.61
CA GLN A 259 -2.94 14.69 5.89
C GLN A 259 -3.12 16.00 5.14
N HIS A 260 -2.06 16.80 5.13
CA HIS A 260 -1.95 18.03 4.35
C HIS A 260 -0.56 18.06 3.70
N ASN A 261 -0.52 17.75 2.41
CA ASN A 261 0.73 17.54 1.68
C ASN A 261 0.85 18.55 0.53
N THR A 262 2.08 18.85 0.13
CA THR A 262 2.38 19.45 -1.17
C THR A 262 2.84 18.33 -2.10
N PRO A 263 2.04 17.95 -3.12
CA PRO A 263 2.33 16.81 -3.97
C PRO A 263 3.47 17.09 -4.95
N ASP A 264 4.22 16.04 -5.34
CA ASP A 264 5.28 16.13 -6.32
C ASP A 264 4.76 15.84 -7.74
N GLY A 265 4.84 16.81 -8.63
CA GLY A 265 4.53 16.68 -10.06
C GLY A 265 5.66 16.08 -10.91
N GLY A 266 6.80 15.75 -10.29
CA GLY A 266 7.98 15.17 -10.96
C GLY A 266 8.88 16.21 -11.62
N VAL A 267 9.97 15.71 -12.22
CA VAL A 267 11.03 16.46 -12.91
C VAL A 267 11.03 16.10 -14.41
N PRO A 268 11.32 17.04 -15.33
CA PRO A 268 11.47 16.71 -16.75
C PRO A 268 12.60 15.69 -16.96
N THR A 269 12.36 14.73 -17.88
CA THR A 269 13.34 13.70 -18.24
C THR A 269 14.47 14.21 -19.14
N ILE A 270 14.53 15.52 -19.41
CA ILE A 270 15.58 16.17 -20.20
C ILE A 270 16.96 15.89 -19.61
N GLY A 271 17.86 15.36 -20.44
CA GLY A 271 19.23 15.00 -20.04
C GLY A 271 19.36 13.65 -19.33
N LEU A 272 18.28 12.89 -19.13
CA LEU A 272 18.38 11.50 -18.69
C LEU A 272 18.87 10.56 -19.80
N PRO A 273 19.46 9.41 -19.48
CA PRO A 273 19.77 8.37 -20.47
C PRO A 273 18.53 8.01 -21.31
N GLY A 274 18.71 7.92 -22.62
CA GLY A 274 17.62 7.65 -23.56
C GLY A 274 16.73 8.84 -23.93
N TYR A 275 16.99 10.04 -23.39
CA TYR A 275 16.32 11.26 -23.82
C TYR A 275 16.86 11.76 -25.18
N SER A 276 15.96 12.22 -26.02
CA SER A 276 16.26 13.04 -27.19
C SER A 276 15.23 14.15 -27.36
N ALA A 277 15.61 15.26 -27.99
CA ALA A 277 14.67 16.35 -28.21
C ALA A 277 13.50 15.90 -29.10
N PRO A 278 12.24 16.30 -28.81
CA PRO A 278 11.06 15.81 -29.50
C PRO A 278 10.98 16.27 -30.98
N SER A 279 11.73 17.31 -31.38
CA SER A 279 11.77 17.83 -32.76
C SER A 279 13.09 18.50 -33.09
N ALA A 280 13.31 18.78 -34.38
CA ALA A 280 14.46 19.59 -34.85
C ALA A 280 14.45 21.01 -34.23
N ALA A 281 13.26 21.57 -33.97
CA ALA A 281 13.13 22.90 -33.39
C ALA A 281 13.55 22.94 -31.90
N THR A 282 13.57 21.79 -31.25
CA THR A 282 14.00 21.64 -29.85
C THR A 282 15.36 20.96 -29.72
N ALA A 283 16.09 20.71 -30.82
CA ALA A 283 17.35 19.98 -30.82
C ALA A 283 18.41 20.50 -29.83
N ALA A 284 18.37 21.77 -29.47
CA ALA A 284 19.26 22.35 -28.47
C ALA A 284 19.14 21.67 -27.09
N LEU A 285 18.00 21.06 -26.75
CA LEU A 285 17.81 20.31 -25.51
C LEU A 285 18.70 19.06 -25.40
N ASN A 286 19.16 18.50 -26.51
CA ASN A 286 20.07 17.33 -26.49
C ASN A 286 21.43 17.65 -25.83
N ASN A 287 21.82 18.90 -25.80
CA ASN A 287 23.12 19.36 -25.29
C ASN A 287 22.98 20.30 -24.09
N SER A 288 21.78 20.50 -23.56
CA SER A 288 21.52 21.48 -22.50
C SER A 288 21.76 20.98 -21.07
N GLY A 289 22.09 19.68 -20.93
CA GLY A 289 22.35 19.05 -19.64
C GLY A 289 21.08 18.58 -18.93
N LYS A 290 21.29 17.82 -17.86
CA LYS A 290 20.21 17.32 -16.98
C LYS A 290 19.57 18.49 -16.21
N VAL A 291 18.26 18.46 -16.07
CA VAL A 291 17.55 19.39 -15.20
C VAL A 291 17.85 19.05 -13.73
N ASN A 292 17.94 20.07 -12.89
CA ASN A 292 18.15 19.87 -11.46
C ASN A 292 16.97 19.09 -10.85
N SER A 293 17.28 17.95 -10.22
CA SER A 293 16.29 17.06 -9.58
C SER A 293 15.51 17.71 -8.46
N HIS A 294 16.06 18.72 -7.79
CA HIS A 294 15.39 19.48 -6.73
C HIS A 294 14.27 20.39 -7.23
N ASN A 295 14.30 20.78 -8.52
CA ASN A 295 13.36 21.73 -9.08
C ASN A 295 11.90 21.33 -8.86
N PHE A 296 11.08 22.23 -8.32
CA PHE A 296 9.65 22.08 -8.15
C PHE A 296 8.88 22.79 -9.27
N TYR A 297 8.12 22.04 -10.05
CA TYR A 297 7.37 22.53 -11.21
C TYR A 297 5.90 22.85 -10.88
N GLY A 298 5.46 22.63 -9.66
CA GLY A 298 4.15 22.98 -9.15
C GLY A 298 3.95 24.48 -8.93
N THR A 299 2.90 24.82 -8.22
CA THR A 299 2.55 26.19 -7.80
C THR A 299 2.40 26.25 -6.28
N ASP A 300 2.37 27.48 -5.72
CA ASP A 300 2.08 27.67 -4.27
C ASP A 300 0.64 27.28 -3.89
N SER A 301 -0.20 26.98 -4.88
CA SER A 301 -1.58 26.51 -4.68
C SER A 301 -1.71 25.00 -4.70
N ASP A 302 -0.64 24.27 -4.97
CA ASP A 302 -0.67 22.79 -5.03
C ASP A 302 -0.82 22.21 -3.62
N TYR A 303 -1.76 21.27 -3.46
CA TYR A 303 -2.01 20.59 -2.20
C TYR A 303 -2.61 19.19 -2.45
N ASP A 304 -2.49 18.30 -1.46
CA ASP A 304 -3.14 16.99 -1.40
C ASP A 304 -3.61 16.77 0.04
N ASP A 305 -4.88 17.10 0.26
CA ASP A 305 -5.54 16.99 1.55
C ASP A 305 -6.36 15.72 1.61
N SER A 306 -6.20 14.97 2.69
CA SER A 306 -7.04 13.80 2.92
C SER A 306 -7.44 13.65 4.37
N THR A 307 -8.61 13.03 4.56
CA THR A 307 -9.13 12.65 5.87
C THR A 307 -9.66 11.23 5.80
N THR A 308 -9.22 10.40 6.71
CA THR A 308 -9.66 9.00 6.88
C THR A 308 -10.32 8.83 8.23
N ASP A 309 -11.56 8.35 8.25
CA ASP A 309 -12.29 7.96 9.45
C ASP A 309 -12.70 6.49 9.36
N THR A 310 -12.36 5.68 10.35
CA THR A 310 -12.69 4.26 10.37
C THR A 310 -13.22 3.85 11.75
N VAL A 311 -14.37 3.19 11.79
CA VAL A 311 -14.94 2.56 12.97
C VAL A 311 -15.03 1.06 12.72
N THR A 312 -14.50 0.26 13.64
CA THR A 312 -14.57 -1.21 13.57
C THR A 312 -15.08 -1.78 14.87
N MET A 313 -16.09 -2.63 14.78
CA MET A 313 -16.58 -3.47 15.87
C MET A 313 -16.29 -4.93 15.51
N ARG A 314 -15.62 -5.66 16.39
CA ARG A 314 -15.34 -7.08 16.24
C ARG A 314 -15.80 -7.82 17.49
N PHE A 315 -16.66 -8.81 17.29
CA PHE A 315 -17.11 -9.75 18.30
C PHE A 315 -16.54 -11.14 18.01
N GLU A 316 -16.07 -11.82 19.04
CA GLU A 316 -15.56 -13.19 18.96
C GLU A 316 -16.19 -14.05 20.04
N HIS A 317 -16.54 -15.30 19.70
CA HIS A 317 -17.02 -16.28 20.65
C HIS A 317 -16.37 -17.63 20.40
N ASP A 318 -15.75 -18.19 21.43
CA ASP A 318 -15.18 -19.53 21.40
C ASP A 318 -16.24 -20.53 21.88
N PHE A 319 -16.74 -21.35 20.97
CA PHE A 319 -17.61 -22.49 21.31
C PHE A 319 -16.82 -23.61 22.00
N SER A 320 -15.53 -23.69 21.69
CA SER A 320 -14.54 -24.60 22.28
C SER A 320 -13.14 -24.06 21.98
N ASP A 321 -12.11 -24.69 22.53
CA ASP A 321 -10.69 -24.37 22.25
C ASP A 321 -10.34 -24.46 20.74
N ASN A 322 -11.13 -25.20 19.99
CA ASN A 322 -10.90 -25.48 18.57
C ASN A 322 -11.89 -24.79 17.62
N THR A 323 -12.90 -24.08 18.15
CA THR A 323 -13.95 -23.49 17.29
C THR A 323 -14.30 -22.08 17.75
N THR A 324 -14.00 -21.11 16.92
CA THR A 324 -14.27 -19.70 17.15
C THR A 324 -15.15 -19.13 16.05
N ILE A 325 -16.19 -18.38 16.41
CA ILE A 325 -16.91 -17.49 15.50
C ILE A 325 -16.45 -16.05 15.74
N ARG A 326 -16.25 -15.33 14.62
CA ARG A 326 -15.88 -13.91 14.62
C ARG A 326 -16.86 -13.16 13.72
N ASN A 327 -17.41 -12.05 14.20
CA ASN A 327 -18.16 -11.10 13.39
C ASN A 327 -17.45 -9.74 13.43
N THR A 328 -17.16 -9.17 12.28
CA THR A 328 -16.54 -7.86 12.15
C THR A 328 -17.44 -6.96 11.31
N THR A 329 -17.79 -5.80 11.88
CA THR A 329 -18.49 -4.72 11.18
C THR A 329 -17.54 -3.53 11.09
N ARG A 330 -17.29 -3.02 9.87
CA ARG A 330 -16.47 -1.82 9.65
C ARG A 330 -17.22 -0.82 8.79
N TRP A 331 -17.19 0.42 9.23
CA TRP A 331 -17.48 1.58 8.41
C TRP A 331 -16.22 2.41 8.26
N SER A 332 -15.92 2.84 7.03
CA SER A 332 -14.81 3.76 6.76
C SER A 332 -15.22 4.79 5.73
N GLN A 333 -14.69 6.01 5.88
CA GLN A 333 -14.78 7.08 4.91
C GLN A 333 -13.40 7.68 4.68
N ILE A 334 -13.01 7.81 3.41
CA ILE A 334 -11.80 8.53 2.99
C ILE A 334 -12.23 9.65 2.05
N LYS A 335 -11.88 10.88 2.42
CA LYS A 335 -12.04 12.06 1.57
C LYS A 335 -10.66 12.49 1.10
N GLN A 336 -10.55 12.86 -0.16
CA GLN A 336 -9.33 13.41 -0.73
C GLN A 336 -9.69 14.56 -1.65
N ASP A 337 -8.99 15.66 -1.48
CA ASP A 337 -9.08 16.84 -2.32
C ASP A 337 -7.65 17.28 -2.69
N TYR A 338 -7.33 17.34 -3.98
CA TYR A 338 -6.01 17.79 -4.39
C TYR A 338 -6.01 18.65 -5.65
N LEU A 339 -5.03 19.52 -5.71
CA LEU A 339 -4.54 20.23 -6.88
C LEU A 339 -3.07 19.89 -7.07
N LEU A 340 -2.74 19.30 -8.21
CA LEU A 340 -1.38 19.00 -8.63
C LEU A 340 -1.10 19.71 -9.95
N SER A 341 -0.23 20.68 -9.96
CA SER A 341 0.26 21.30 -11.19
C SER A 341 1.42 20.50 -11.75
N ALA A 342 1.23 19.92 -12.92
CA ALA A 342 2.23 19.17 -13.65
C ALA A 342 2.54 19.87 -14.98
N PHE A 343 3.47 19.34 -15.76
CA PHE A 343 3.85 19.91 -17.06
C PHE A 343 3.83 18.84 -18.15
N MET A 344 3.72 19.33 -19.39
CA MET A 344 3.88 18.53 -20.62
C MET A 344 5.14 18.98 -21.34
N ALA A 345 5.92 18.04 -21.85
CA ALA A 345 7.17 18.30 -22.55
C ALA A 345 7.15 17.85 -24.02
N ALA A 346 5.96 17.70 -24.63
CA ALA A 346 5.84 17.53 -26.07
C ALA A 346 6.26 18.84 -26.78
N ASP A 347 6.70 18.77 -28.02
CA ASP A 347 7.17 19.94 -28.80
C ASP A 347 6.16 21.10 -28.79
N SER A 348 4.87 20.81 -28.93
CA SER A 348 3.78 21.79 -28.89
C SER A 348 3.60 22.49 -27.52
N ASN A 349 4.14 21.93 -26.45
CA ASN A 349 4.06 22.47 -25.10
C ASN A 349 5.32 23.26 -24.70
N ILE A 350 6.33 23.30 -25.56
CA ILE A 350 7.60 24.00 -25.31
C ILE A 350 7.56 25.38 -25.96
N THR A 351 7.53 26.42 -25.16
CA THR A 351 7.64 27.81 -25.60
C THR A 351 9.11 28.21 -25.71
N ARG A 352 9.52 28.72 -26.86
CA ARG A 352 10.90 29.05 -27.23
C ARG A 352 11.02 30.53 -27.62
N PRO A 353 11.08 31.45 -26.65
CA PRO A 353 11.12 32.87 -26.96
C PRO A 353 12.40 33.33 -27.64
N THR A 354 13.53 32.66 -27.38
CA THR A 354 14.84 32.92 -28.00
C THR A 354 15.55 31.60 -28.30
N ALA A 355 16.73 31.68 -28.94
CA ALA A 355 17.58 30.52 -29.17
C ALA A 355 18.27 30.00 -27.89
N ASP A 356 18.31 30.81 -26.85
CA ASP A 356 18.83 30.42 -25.53
C ASP A 356 17.85 29.50 -24.81
N VAL A 357 18.26 28.24 -24.58
CA VAL A 357 17.48 27.21 -23.91
C VAL A 357 17.12 27.62 -22.46
N GLY A 358 17.95 28.42 -21.81
CA GLY A 358 17.69 28.99 -20.48
C GLY A 358 16.41 29.83 -20.41
N SER A 359 15.92 30.34 -21.57
CA SER A 359 14.65 31.08 -21.65
C SER A 359 13.42 30.21 -21.93
N TRP A 360 13.60 28.89 -22.18
CA TRP A 360 12.49 28.03 -22.62
C TRP A 360 11.59 27.61 -21.47
N SER A 361 10.32 27.40 -21.79
CA SER A 361 9.29 27.08 -20.80
C SER A 361 8.42 25.92 -21.25
N LEU A 362 7.91 25.16 -20.29
CA LEU A 362 6.95 24.07 -20.45
C LEU A 362 5.54 24.54 -20.13
N GLY A 363 4.56 24.13 -20.91
CA GLY A 363 3.16 24.31 -20.58
C GLY A 363 2.79 23.49 -19.35
N ARG A 364 2.16 24.14 -18.35
CA ARG A 364 1.59 23.47 -17.17
C ARG A 364 0.14 23.03 -17.43
N LEU A 365 -0.27 22.01 -16.71
CA LEU A 365 -1.66 21.58 -16.59
C LEU A 365 -1.99 21.30 -15.12
N SER A 366 -3.25 21.49 -14.75
CA SER A 366 -3.77 21.14 -13.43
C SER A 366 -4.40 19.76 -13.45
N ASN A 367 -3.97 18.90 -12.54
CA ASN A 367 -4.64 17.67 -12.19
C ASN A 367 -5.38 17.88 -10.87
N THR A 368 -6.65 17.56 -10.85
CA THR A 368 -7.51 17.81 -9.68
C THR A 368 -8.30 16.57 -9.34
N LYS A 369 -8.58 16.41 -8.06
CA LYS A 369 -9.48 15.38 -7.56
C LYS A 369 -10.21 15.93 -6.33
N ASP A 370 -11.51 15.68 -6.27
CA ASP A 370 -12.33 15.89 -5.07
C ASP A 370 -13.20 14.65 -4.94
N VAL A 371 -12.78 13.72 -4.07
CA VAL A 371 -13.33 12.35 -4.00
C VAL A 371 -13.71 12.00 -2.58
N SER A 372 -14.85 11.36 -2.42
CA SER A 372 -15.28 10.71 -1.19
C SER A 372 -15.47 9.21 -1.44
N ASN A 373 -14.71 8.39 -0.74
CA ASN A 373 -14.85 6.93 -0.72
C ASN A 373 -15.49 6.51 0.60
N LYS A 374 -16.44 5.58 0.56
CA LYS A 374 -17.08 4.99 1.74
C LYS A 374 -17.16 3.49 1.59
N ILE A 375 -16.96 2.78 2.69
CA ILE A 375 -17.18 1.34 2.78
C ILE A 375 -17.96 1.00 4.04
N LEU A 376 -18.92 0.09 3.89
CA LEU A 376 -19.59 -0.58 4.99
C LEU A 376 -19.49 -2.09 4.73
N THR A 377 -18.84 -2.80 5.66
CA THR A 377 -18.68 -4.26 5.57
C THR A 377 -19.15 -4.90 6.85
N ASN A 378 -19.86 -6.02 6.73
CA ASN A 378 -20.08 -6.99 7.80
C ASN A 378 -19.59 -8.35 7.34
N GLN A 379 -18.69 -8.94 8.09
CA GLN A 379 -18.10 -10.25 7.82
C GLN A 379 -18.29 -11.15 9.04
N THR A 380 -18.88 -12.32 8.83
CA THR A 380 -18.94 -13.40 9.82
C THR A 380 -18.08 -14.56 9.37
N ASN A 381 -17.13 -14.95 10.18
CA ASN A 381 -16.22 -16.06 9.94
C ASN A 381 -16.29 -17.06 11.08
N ILE A 382 -16.25 -18.34 10.77
CA ILE A 382 -16.05 -19.43 11.71
C ILE A 382 -14.77 -20.18 11.37
N THR A 383 -13.92 -20.39 12.36
CA THR A 383 -12.76 -21.27 12.27
C THR A 383 -12.97 -22.48 13.17
N SER A 384 -12.61 -23.66 12.70
CA SER A 384 -12.77 -24.89 13.48
C SER A 384 -11.70 -25.91 13.11
N LYS A 385 -11.16 -26.59 14.15
CA LYS A 385 -10.27 -27.75 14.01
C LYS A 385 -10.95 -28.97 14.56
N PHE A 386 -11.11 -30.01 13.72
CA PHE A 386 -11.75 -31.25 14.13
C PHE A 386 -11.20 -32.45 13.34
N GLN A 387 -11.64 -33.65 13.65
CA GLN A 387 -11.23 -34.87 12.97
C GLN A 387 -12.45 -35.66 12.44
N THR A 388 -12.30 -36.22 11.25
CA THR A 388 -13.23 -37.19 10.68
C THR A 388 -12.50 -38.52 10.41
N GLY A 389 -12.65 -39.47 11.33
CA GLY A 389 -11.83 -40.67 11.33
C GLY A 389 -10.35 -40.35 11.59
N SER A 390 -9.48 -40.65 10.64
CA SER A 390 -8.04 -40.35 10.70
C SER A 390 -7.65 -39.04 10.03
N ILE A 391 -8.61 -38.30 9.44
CA ILE A 391 -8.37 -37.08 8.69
C ILE A 391 -8.59 -35.87 9.64
N GLY A 392 -7.57 -35.04 9.80
CA GLY A 392 -7.68 -33.76 10.47
C GLY A 392 -8.22 -32.68 9.52
N HIS A 393 -9.01 -31.76 10.05
CA HIS A 393 -9.60 -30.63 9.32
C HIS A 393 -9.26 -29.31 10.01
N ASP A 394 -8.72 -28.36 9.26
CA ASP A 394 -8.57 -26.96 9.68
C ASP A 394 -9.44 -26.08 8.77
N VAL A 395 -10.65 -25.80 9.23
CA VAL A 395 -11.70 -25.12 8.44
C VAL A 395 -11.75 -23.62 8.76
N SER A 396 -11.92 -22.81 7.72
CA SER A 396 -12.38 -21.43 7.82
C SER A 396 -13.50 -21.19 6.83
N ALA A 397 -14.68 -20.78 7.31
CA ALA A 397 -15.84 -20.51 6.46
C ALA A 397 -16.54 -19.23 6.89
N GLY A 398 -17.22 -18.57 5.97
CA GLY A 398 -17.90 -17.33 6.34
C GLY A 398 -18.78 -16.74 5.26
N VAL A 399 -19.44 -15.67 5.67
CA VAL A 399 -20.27 -14.82 4.82
C VAL A 399 -19.84 -13.38 4.99
N GLU A 400 -19.95 -12.60 3.90
CA GLU A 400 -19.55 -11.21 3.86
C GLU A 400 -20.56 -10.40 3.07
N PHE A 401 -20.96 -9.27 3.62
CA PHE A 401 -21.67 -8.22 2.91
C PHE A 401 -20.81 -6.97 2.88
N THR A 402 -20.59 -6.39 1.69
CA THR A 402 -19.80 -5.16 1.53
C THR A 402 -20.54 -4.22 0.58
N ARG A 403 -20.73 -2.97 1.04
CA ARG A 403 -21.12 -1.83 0.21
C ARG A 403 -19.96 -0.86 0.09
N GLU A 404 -19.51 -0.63 -1.13
CA GLU A 404 -18.46 0.33 -1.48
C GLU A 404 -19.05 1.44 -2.31
N GLN A 405 -18.72 2.69 -2.00
CA GLN A 405 -19.23 3.86 -2.70
C GLN A 405 -18.08 4.83 -2.99
N GLN A 406 -18.07 5.40 -4.18
CA GLN A 406 -17.20 6.50 -4.54
C GLN A 406 -18.03 7.62 -5.19
N THR A 407 -17.86 8.84 -4.69
CA THR A 407 -18.33 10.05 -5.33
C THR A 407 -17.14 10.88 -5.75
N ASN A 408 -17.03 11.18 -7.03
CA ASN A 408 -16.02 12.07 -7.58
C ASN A 408 -16.72 13.36 -8.04
N TYR A 409 -16.39 14.48 -7.41
CA TYR A 409 -16.99 15.78 -7.70
C TYR A 409 -16.24 16.46 -8.84
N GLY A 410 -16.98 16.96 -9.83
CA GLY A 410 -16.42 17.77 -10.90
C GLY A 410 -16.05 19.16 -10.38
N VAL A 411 -14.86 19.62 -10.75
CA VAL A 411 -14.33 20.94 -10.39
C VAL A 411 -14.04 21.75 -11.65
N ASN A 412 -14.00 23.07 -11.52
CA ASN A 412 -13.58 23.96 -12.59
C ASN A 412 -12.10 23.78 -12.89
N ALA A 413 -11.75 23.68 -14.17
CA ALA A 413 -10.36 23.57 -14.58
C ALA A 413 -9.59 24.87 -14.25
N LEU A 414 -8.41 24.72 -13.66
CA LEU A 414 -7.44 25.79 -13.47
C LEU A 414 -6.40 25.73 -14.59
N THR A 415 -5.89 26.88 -15.00
CA THR A 415 -4.87 26.97 -16.03
C THR A 415 -3.63 27.65 -15.46
N PRO A 416 -2.67 26.91 -14.94
CA PRO A 416 -1.43 27.50 -14.45
C PRO A 416 -0.60 28.05 -15.62
N PRO A 417 0.18 29.14 -15.43
CA PRO A 417 1.06 29.67 -16.46
C PRO A 417 2.21 28.70 -16.75
N SER A 418 2.81 28.81 -17.93
CA SER A 418 4.01 28.03 -18.29
C SER A 418 5.15 28.26 -17.29
N VAL A 419 6.02 27.26 -17.17
CA VAL A 419 7.14 27.23 -16.22
C VAL A 419 8.47 27.07 -16.95
N ASN A 420 9.51 27.83 -16.55
CA ASN A 420 10.84 27.70 -17.11
C ASN A 420 11.41 26.29 -16.88
N ILE A 421 12.12 25.73 -17.86
CA ILE A 421 12.67 24.37 -17.81
C ILE A 421 13.73 24.23 -16.71
N TYR A 422 14.66 25.17 -16.62
CA TYR A 422 15.84 25.07 -15.73
C TYR A 422 15.71 25.87 -14.45
N HIS A 423 14.86 26.90 -14.44
CA HIS A 423 14.63 27.81 -13.31
C HIS A 423 13.13 27.97 -13.07
N PRO A 424 12.43 26.91 -12.61
CA PRO A 424 10.99 26.96 -12.41
C PRO A 424 10.63 28.00 -11.36
N ASN A 425 9.62 28.82 -11.65
CA ASN A 425 8.99 29.69 -10.68
C ASN A 425 7.71 29.06 -10.19
N SER A 426 7.68 28.68 -8.92
CA SER A 426 6.51 28.11 -8.24
C SER A 426 5.71 29.17 -7.47
N ASN A 427 6.22 30.41 -7.32
CA ASN A 427 5.52 31.50 -6.63
C ASN A 427 4.36 32.02 -7.50
N VAL A 428 3.42 31.15 -7.75
CA VAL A 428 2.22 31.39 -8.55
C VAL A 428 1.03 30.92 -7.73
N THR A 429 0.12 31.85 -7.44
CA THR A 429 -1.14 31.55 -6.77
C THR A 429 -2.24 31.38 -7.80
N LEU A 430 -2.90 30.23 -7.78
CA LEU A 430 -4.11 29.93 -8.56
C LEU A 430 -5.34 30.17 -7.69
N GLY A 431 -6.53 30.27 -8.30
CA GLY A 431 -7.79 30.27 -7.56
C GLY A 431 -8.03 28.91 -6.86
N GLY A 432 -8.95 28.88 -5.92
CA GLY A 432 -9.38 27.64 -5.28
C GLY A 432 -10.10 26.69 -6.25
N LEU A 433 -10.23 25.43 -5.88
CA LEU A 433 -11.02 24.47 -6.64
C LEU A 433 -12.50 24.64 -6.32
N ASP A 434 -13.25 25.20 -7.29
CA ASP A 434 -14.69 25.32 -7.18
C ASP A 434 -15.40 24.14 -7.84
N ARG A 435 -16.31 23.48 -7.12
CA ARG A 435 -17.18 22.47 -7.70
C ARG A 435 -18.09 23.08 -8.75
N ASN A 436 -18.19 22.42 -9.90
CA ASN A 436 -19.01 22.89 -11.03
C ASN A 436 -20.40 22.20 -11.10
N GLY A 437 -20.76 21.44 -10.06
CA GLY A 437 -22.01 20.70 -9.96
C GLY A 437 -22.02 19.34 -10.67
N ALA A 438 -21.07 19.07 -11.55
CA ALA A 438 -20.88 17.74 -12.11
C ALA A 438 -20.42 16.74 -11.03
N ASN A 439 -20.77 15.48 -11.18
CA ASN A 439 -20.29 14.41 -10.32
C ASN A 439 -20.30 13.05 -11.04
N ALA A 440 -19.59 12.10 -10.46
CA ALA A 440 -19.67 10.71 -10.86
C ALA A 440 -19.80 9.85 -9.58
N ASN A 441 -20.86 9.03 -9.53
CA ASN A 441 -21.19 8.20 -8.39
C ASN A 441 -21.10 6.73 -8.79
N GLY A 442 -20.27 5.97 -8.11
CA GLY A 442 -20.19 4.52 -8.25
C GLY A 442 -20.51 3.84 -6.94
N THR A 443 -21.38 2.84 -6.96
CA THR A 443 -21.73 2.02 -5.80
C THR A 443 -21.62 0.55 -6.19
N THR A 444 -20.94 -0.25 -5.37
CA THR A 444 -20.94 -1.70 -5.54
C THR A 444 -21.39 -2.36 -4.24
N ASP A 445 -22.45 -3.17 -4.34
CA ASP A 445 -22.88 -4.10 -3.31
C ASP A 445 -22.36 -5.49 -3.65
N THR A 446 -21.74 -6.15 -2.68
CA THR A 446 -21.21 -7.51 -2.82
C THR A 446 -21.70 -8.37 -1.67
N PHE A 447 -22.24 -9.54 -1.99
CA PHE A 447 -22.51 -10.61 -1.04
C PHE A 447 -21.61 -11.79 -1.36
N GLY A 448 -20.75 -12.18 -0.43
CA GLY A 448 -19.77 -13.25 -0.57
C GLY A 448 -20.03 -14.40 0.41
N VAL A 449 -19.84 -15.62 -0.05
CA VAL A 449 -19.82 -16.83 0.79
C VAL A 449 -18.55 -17.59 0.47
N TYR A 450 -17.82 -18.03 1.49
CA TYR A 450 -16.58 -18.76 1.30
C TYR A 450 -16.40 -19.91 2.30
N ALA A 451 -15.65 -20.92 1.87
CA ALA A 451 -15.22 -22.01 2.72
C ALA A 451 -13.84 -22.51 2.27
N PHE A 452 -12.96 -22.71 3.24
CA PHE A 452 -11.62 -23.26 3.09
C PHE A 452 -11.47 -24.42 4.06
N ASP A 453 -10.77 -25.48 3.62
CA ASP A 453 -10.40 -26.60 4.48
C ASP A 453 -8.96 -27.03 4.15
N THR A 454 -8.20 -27.32 5.19
CA THR A 454 -6.92 -28.03 5.09
C THR A 454 -7.08 -29.41 5.70
N LEU A 455 -7.01 -30.41 4.84
CA LEU A 455 -7.14 -31.83 5.17
C LEU A 455 -5.76 -32.40 5.50
N GLN A 456 -5.56 -32.82 6.73
CA GLN A 456 -4.38 -33.60 7.15
C GLN A 456 -4.65 -35.08 6.90
N LEU A 457 -4.30 -35.57 5.69
CA LEU A 457 -4.54 -36.93 5.28
C LEU A 457 -3.61 -37.94 5.97
N THR A 458 -2.39 -37.50 6.23
CA THR A 458 -1.37 -38.19 7.04
C THR A 458 -0.54 -37.18 7.82
N LYS A 459 0.35 -37.65 8.69
CA LYS A 459 1.30 -36.76 9.40
C LYS A 459 2.19 -35.95 8.45
N SER A 460 2.43 -36.45 7.23
CA SER A 460 3.33 -35.80 6.27
C SER A 460 2.62 -35.25 5.03
N PHE A 461 1.33 -35.50 4.82
CA PHE A 461 0.65 -35.08 3.60
C PHE A 461 -0.65 -34.35 3.90
N GLU A 462 -0.73 -33.14 3.39
CA GLU A 462 -1.87 -32.24 3.53
C GLU A 462 -2.39 -31.81 2.16
N VAL A 463 -3.69 -31.63 2.05
CA VAL A 463 -4.37 -31.06 0.89
C VAL A 463 -5.23 -29.90 1.37
N ASN A 464 -5.07 -28.74 0.79
CA ASN A 464 -5.94 -27.60 1.09
C ASN A 464 -6.77 -27.21 -0.13
N GLY A 465 -7.93 -26.68 0.14
CA GLY A 465 -8.83 -26.19 -0.89
C GLY A 465 -9.77 -25.14 -0.35
N GLY A 466 -10.29 -24.33 -1.24
CA GLY A 466 -11.27 -23.33 -0.86
C GLY A 466 -11.96 -22.73 -2.07
N VAL A 467 -13.18 -22.30 -1.83
CA VAL A 467 -14.03 -21.64 -2.82
C VAL A 467 -14.69 -20.43 -2.19
N ARG A 468 -14.81 -19.36 -2.99
CA ARG A 468 -15.59 -18.17 -2.68
C ARG A 468 -16.51 -17.84 -3.85
N LEU A 469 -17.74 -17.56 -3.52
CA LEU A 469 -18.79 -17.11 -4.44
C LEU A 469 -19.17 -15.69 -4.06
N ASP A 470 -18.97 -14.73 -4.96
CA ASP A 470 -19.41 -13.35 -4.78
C ASP A 470 -20.51 -13.03 -5.80
N ASN A 471 -21.65 -12.58 -5.32
CA ASN A 471 -22.67 -11.90 -6.12
C ASN A 471 -22.45 -10.41 -5.97
N TYR A 472 -22.22 -9.69 -7.07
CA TYR A 472 -22.02 -8.24 -7.04
C TYR A 472 -23.02 -7.51 -7.92
N HIS A 473 -23.36 -6.30 -7.48
CA HIS A 473 -24.13 -5.32 -8.25
C HIS A 473 -23.42 -3.97 -8.17
N THR A 474 -22.97 -3.45 -9.32
CA THR A 474 -22.39 -2.12 -9.44
C THR A 474 -23.35 -1.22 -10.19
N SER A 475 -23.70 -0.08 -9.61
CA SER A 475 -24.41 1.03 -10.27
C SER A 475 -23.46 2.21 -10.44
N TYR A 476 -23.59 2.91 -11.56
CA TYR A 476 -22.76 4.06 -11.88
C TYR A 476 -23.57 5.10 -12.63
N ASP A 477 -23.55 6.32 -12.13
CA ASP A 477 -24.07 7.50 -12.79
C ASP A 477 -23.00 8.60 -12.86
N SER A 478 -23.01 9.36 -13.94
CA SER A 478 -22.15 10.54 -14.04
C SER A 478 -22.83 11.66 -14.79
N ALA A 479 -22.57 12.89 -14.33
CA ALA A 479 -22.98 14.12 -14.98
C ALA A 479 -21.75 14.95 -15.35
N THR A 480 -21.79 15.58 -16.51
CA THR A 480 -20.74 16.47 -17.01
C THR A 480 -21.30 17.87 -17.20
N ALA A 481 -20.58 18.89 -16.73
CA ALA A 481 -20.96 20.30 -16.96
C ALA A 481 -20.83 20.62 -18.43
N CYS A 482 -21.95 21.04 -19.07
CA CYS A 482 -21.96 21.36 -20.50
C CYS A 482 -21.29 22.71 -20.79
N GLY A 483 -20.81 22.91 -22.03
CA GLY A 483 -20.21 24.16 -22.50
C GLY A 483 -18.77 24.39 -22.05
N ALA A 484 -18.14 23.43 -21.41
CA ALA A 484 -16.68 23.43 -21.18
C ALA A 484 -15.93 23.31 -22.50
N THR A 485 -14.65 23.68 -22.53
CA THR A 485 -13.76 23.53 -23.69
C THR A 485 -12.72 22.45 -23.42
N GLY A 486 -12.30 21.73 -24.45
CA GLY A 486 -11.25 20.69 -24.34
C GLY A 486 -11.72 19.30 -24.77
N ARG A 487 -10.86 18.30 -24.57
CA ARG A 487 -11.17 16.90 -24.92
C ARG A 487 -12.30 16.38 -24.03
N GLY A 488 -13.32 15.80 -24.63
CA GLY A 488 -14.52 15.31 -23.93
C GLY A 488 -15.53 16.38 -23.56
N ALA A 489 -15.39 17.61 -24.06
CA ALA A 489 -16.34 18.69 -23.84
C ALA A 489 -17.73 18.32 -24.34
N LEU A 490 -18.75 18.57 -23.50
CA LEU A 490 -20.17 18.37 -23.81
C LEU A 490 -20.79 19.69 -24.24
N ALA A 491 -21.39 19.74 -25.44
CA ALA A 491 -22.18 20.93 -25.86
C ALA A 491 -23.42 21.05 -25.01
N CYS A 492 -23.79 22.30 -24.64
CA CYS A 492 -25.06 22.51 -23.96
C CYS A 492 -26.23 22.32 -24.94
N PRO A 493 -27.29 21.60 -24.56
CA PRO A 493 -28.53 21.56 -25.30
C PRO A 493 -29.13 22.97 -25.51
N ALA A 494 -29.93 23.14 -26.54
CA ALA A 494 -30.55 24.43 -26.82
C ALA A 494 -31.38 24.95 -25.62
N GLY A 495 -31.10 26.18 -25.20
CA GLY A 495 -31.75 26.81 -24.06
C GLY A 495 -31.18 26.43 -22.66
N VAL A 496 -30.22 25.52 -22.61
CA VAL A 496 -29.57 25.14 -21.36
C VAL A 496 -28.34 26.05 -21.08
N PRO A 497 -28.27 26.70 -19.92
CA PRO A 497 -27.12 27.53 -19.56
C PRO A 497 -25.81 26.75 -19.55
N LYS A 498 -24.70 27.44 -19.88
CA LYS A 498 -23.33 26.87 -19.71
C LYS A 498 -23.10 26.48 -18.26
N ASN A 499 -22.29 25.42 -18.05
CA ASN A 499 -21.99 24.82 -16.74
C ASN A 499 -23.18 24.10 -16.07
N THR A 500 -24.30 23.85 -16.80
CA THR A 500 -25.35 22.98 -16.28
C THR A 500 -24.88 21.52 -16.34
N PRO A 501 -24.91 20.75 -15.22
CA PRO A 501 -24.64 19.33 -15.24
C PRO A 501 -25.68 18.56 -16.06
N ILE A 502 -25.20 17.77 -17.00
CA ILE A 502 -26.01 16.88 -17.84
C ILE A 502 -25.56 15.44 -17.56
N THR A 503 -26.54 14.58 -17.27
CA THR A 503 -26.23 13.14 -17.08
C THR A 503 -25.72 12.57 -18.40
N THR A 504 -24.51 12.03 -18.35
CA THR A 504 -23.82 11.45 -19.51
C THR A 504 -23.76 9.93 -19.46
N VAL A 505 -23.79 9.35 -18.26
CA VAL A 505 -23.84 7.90 -18.03
C VAL A 505 -24.83 7.62 -16.91
N ASP A 506 -25.64 6.60 -17.10
CA ASP A 506 -26.48 5.97 -16.08
C ASP A 506 -26.58 4.49 -16.46
N THR A 507 -25.84 3.64 -15.73
CA THR A 507 -25.74 2.22 -16.09
C THR A 507 -25.42 1.36 -14.88
N ASN A 508 -25.60 0.06 -15.03
CA ASN A 508 -25.29 -0.89 -13.99
C ASN A 508 -24.72 -2.21 -14.55
N LYS A 509 -24.08 -2.97 -13.70
CA LYS A 509 -23.55 -4.30 -13.99
C LYS A 509 -23.71 -5.20 -12.79
N SER A 510 -24.32 -6.35 -12.98
CA SER A 510 -24.38 -7.43 -11.99
C SER A 510 -23.67 -8.66 -12.50
N GLY A 511 -23.22 -9.50 -11.59
CA GLY A 511 -22.61 -10.78 -11.93
C GLY A 511 -22.24 -11.62 -10.73
N ASN A 512 -21.75 -12.81 -11.03
CA ASN A 512 -21.22 -13.75 -10.04
C ASN A 512 -19.75 -14.01 -10.33
N LEU A 513 -18.93 -14.03 -9.29
CA LEU A 513 -17.52 -14.40 -9.36
C LEU A 513 -17.33 -15.70 -8.60
N VAL A 514 -16.64 -16.65 -9.21
CA VAL A 514 -16.28 -17.92 -8.60
C VAL A 514 -14.76 -17.97 -8.51
N ASN A 515 -14.25 -17.75 -7.32
CA ASN A 515 -12.82 -17.79 -7.03
C ASN A 515 -12.52 -19.05 -6.21
N TRP A 516 -11.45 -19.75 -6.53
CA TRP A 516 -11.08 -20.95 -5.80
C TRP A 516 -9.58 -21.20 -5.83
N LYS A 517 -9.14 -21.99 -4.88
CA LYS A 517 -7.75 -22.47 -4.78
C LYS A 517 -7.73 -23.93 -4.37
N VAL A 518 -6.69 -24.63 -4.77
CA VAL A 518 -6.37 -25.98 -4.32
C VAL A 518 -4.86 -26.11 -4.22
N GLY A 519 -4.39 -26.76 -3.17
CA GLY A 519 -2.98 -27.02 -2.97
C GLY A 519 -2.73 -28.34 -2.29
N ALA A 520 -1.52 -28.85 -2.41
CA ALA A 520 -1.04 -30.00 -1.68
C ALA A 520 0.35 -29.68 -1.10
N LEU A 521 0.60 -30.17 0.10
CA LEU A 521 1.85 -29.98 0.81
C LEU A 521 2.33 -31.34 1.35
N TYR A 522 3.62 -31.59 1.18
CA TYR A 522 4.26 -32.78 1.70
C TYR A 522 5.45 -32.41 2.60
N HIS A 523 5.40 -32.80 3.85
CA HIS A 523 6.49 -32.66 4.80
C HIS A 523 7.59 -33.69 4.50
N LEU A 524 8.72 -33.22 4.00
CA LEU A 524 9.92 -34.03 3.77
C LEU A 524 10.60 -34.39 5.09
N THR A 525 10.53 -33.45 6.03
CA THR A 525 11.02 -33.55 7.41
C THR A 525 10.09 -32.79 8.33
N GLU A 526 10.30 -32.84 9.64
CA GLU A 526 9.55 -32.01 10.61
C GLU A 526 9.76 -30.50 10.41
N ASN A 527 10.86 -30.09 9.77
CA ASN A 527 11.26 -28.70 9.59
C ASN A 527 11.22 -28.24 8.13
N GLY A 528 10.71 -29.07 7.21
CA GLY A 528 10.74 -28.71 5.81
C GLY A 528 9.71 -29.43 4.94
N ASN A 529 9.17 -28.70 3.97
CA ASN A 529 8.13 -29.18 3.09
C ASN A 529 8.34 -28.75 1.63
N VAL A 530 7.59 -29.39 0.76
CA VAL A 530 7.35 -28.97 -0.62
C VAL A 530 5.86 -28.85 -0.84
N TYR A 531 5.46 -27.91 -1.69
CA TYR A 531 4.04 -27.70 -2.00
C TYR A 531 3.80 -27.37 -3.47
N VAL A 532 2.57 -27.59 -3.88
CA VAL A 532 2.02 -27.10 -5.15
C VAL A 532 0.69 -26.43 -4.88
N ASN A 533 0.41 -25.35 -5.60
CA ASN A 533 -0.84 -24.61 -5.50
C ASN A 533 -1.33 -24.19 -6.88
N TYR A 534 -2.66 -24.22 -7.04
CA TYR A 534 -3.35 -23.61 -8.17
C TYR A 534 -4.49 -22.73 -7.66
N ALA A 535 -4.53 -21.46 -8.10
CA ALA A 535 -5.52 -20.49 -7.64
C ALA A 535 -6.08 -19.67 -8.80
N ILE A 536 -7.34 -19.25 -8.66
CA ILE A 536 -8.06 -18.39 -9.60
C ILE A 536 -8.59 -17.16 -8.88
N SER A 537 -8.42 -15.97 -9.49
CA SER A 537 -9.02 -14.71 -9.06
C SER A 537 -9.71 -14.04 -10.24
N GLN A 538 -10.84 -13.37 -9.97
CA GLN A 538 -11.62 -12.65 -10.96
C GLN A 538 -11.85 -11.21 -10.51
N GLN A 539 -11.74 -10.26 -11.46
CA GLN A 539 -12.01 -8.84 -11.25
C GLN A 539 -13.04 -8.36 -12.29
N PRO A 540 -14.20 -7.85 -11.86
CA PRO A 540 -15.22 -7.36 -12.79
C PRO A 540 -14.82 -6.02 -13.40
N PRO A 541 -15.48 -5.58 -14.49
CA PRO A 541 -15.36 -4.21 -15.00
C PRO A 541 -15.69 -3.15 -13.94
N GLY A 542 -15.14 -1.96 -14.08
CA GLY A 542 -15.30 -0.86 -13.13
C GLY A 542 -14.17 -0.76 -12.10
N GLY A 543 -13.43 -1.84 -11.87
CA GLY A 543 -12.21 -1.84 -11.05
C GLY A 543 -12.36 -1.10 -9.71
N SER A 544 -11.49 -0.14 -9.46
CA SER A 544 -11.39 0.63 -8.21
C SER A 544 -12.24 1.88 -8.17
N THR A 545 -12.61 2.42 -9.32
CA THR A 545 -13.38 3.65 -9.42
C THR A 545 -14.87 3.39 -9.52
N PHE A 546 -15.27 2.13 -9.61
CA PHE A 546 -16.64 1.67 -9.88
C PHE A 546 -17.23 2.27 -11.16
N ALA A 547 -16.42 2.99 -11.95
CA ALA A 547 -16.85 3.62 -13.17
C ALA A 547 -17.28 2.57 -14.19
N LEU A 548 -18.45 2.77 -14.78
CA LEU A 548 -18.97 1.93 -15.84
C LEU A 548 -19.26 2.77 -17.10
N ALA A 549 -19.24 2.12 -18.24
CA ALA A 549 -19.66 2.69 -19.51
C ALA A 549 -20.72 1.77 -20.17
N ALA A 550 -21.59 2.35 -20.97
CA ALA A 550 -22.56 1.60 -21.73
C ALA A 550 -21.88 0.50 -22.57
N GLY A 551 -22.53 -0.64 -22.70
CA GLY A 551 -22.05 -1.74 -23.55
C GLY A 551 -22.14 -1.39 -25.05
N GLY A 552 -21.50 -2.21 -25.88
CA GLY A 552 -21.53 -2.08 -27.33
C GLY A 552 -20.45 -1.14 -27.90
N THR A 553 -20.81 0.00 -28.43
CA THR A 553 -19.90 0.91 -29.14
C THR A 553 -19.16 1.93 -28.24
N GLY A 554 -19.31 1.82 -26.92
CA GLY A 554 -18.65 2.74 -25.97
C GLY A 554 -17.12 2.65 -26.07
N ASN A 555 -16.47 3.81 -26.16
CA ASN A 555 -15.01 3.92 -26.18
C ASN A 555 -14.45 3.96 -24.74
N SER A 556 -14.57 2.87 -23.99
CA SER A 556 -14.18 2.76 -22.59
C SER A 556 -13.73 1.35 -22.21
N ALA A 557 -12.69 1.28 -21.39
CA ALA A 557 -12.22 0.03 -20.77
C ALA A 557 -13.22 -0.56 -19.75
N ASN A 558 -14.20 0.24 -19.30
CA ASN A 558 -15.15 -0.14 -18.24
C ASN A 558 -16.56 -0.48 -18.79
N ARG A 559 -16.63 -0.98 -20.03
CA ARG A 559 -17.90 -1.34 -20.65
C ARG A 559 -18.60 -2.45 -19.88
N THR A 560 -19.93 -2.33 -19.74
CA THR A 560 -20.77 -3.31 -19.01
C THR A 560 -20.90 -4.66 -19.69
N ASP A 561 -20.63 -4.77 -20.99
CA ASP A 561 -20.62 -6.02 -21.74
C ASP A 561 -19.32 -6.84 -21.60
N PHE A 562 -18.26 -6.25 -21.03
CA PHE A 562 -17.03 -6.96 -20.77
C PHE A 562 -17.20 -8.02 -19.66
N LYS A 563 -16.45 -9.11 -19.80
CA LYS A 563 -16.37 -10.19 -18.81
C LYS A 563 -15.40 -9.81 -17.69
N PRO A 564 -15.49 -10.42 -16.52
CA PRO A 564 -14.44 -10.28 -15.52
C PRO A 564 -13.07 -10.69 -16.07
N GLN A 565 -12.04 -9.89 -15.78
CA GLN A 565 -10.66 -10.28 -15.97
C GLN A 565 -10.37 -11.48 -15.06
N LYS A 566 -9.62 -12.47 -15.54
CA LYS A 566 -9.39 -13.73 -14.84
C LYS A 566 -7.91 -14.05 -14.75
N ALA A 567 -7.39 -14.15 -13.54
CA ALA A 567 -6.04 -14.63 -13.26
C ALA A 567 -6.04 -16.08 -12.81
N LYS A 568 -5.06 -16.83 -13.28
CA LYS A 568 -4.79 -18.23 -12.92
C LYS A 568 -3.31 -18.33 -12.57
N THR A 569 -3.00 -18.82 -11.38
CA THR A 569 -1.62 -19.04 -10.97
C THR A 569 -1.38 -20.49 -10.61
N THR A 570 -0.27 -21.02 -11.11
CA THR A 570 0.36 -22.24 -10.62
C THR A 570 1.63 -21.85 -9.88
N GLU A 571 1.81 -22.36 -8.68
CA GLU A 571 3.00 -22.13 -7.86
C GLU A 571 3.49 -23.48 -7.30
N VAL A 572 4.79 -23.70 -7.35
CA VAL A 572 5.48 -24.83 -6.72
C VAL A 572 6.57 -24.25 -5.84
N GLY A 573 6.61 -24.65 -4.58
CA GLY A 573 7.58 -24.11 -3.65
C GLY A 573 8.02 -25.09 -2.57
N SER A 574 8.94 -24.62 -1.76
CA SER A 574 9.49 -25.34 -0.63
C SER A 574 9.80 -24.36 0.49
N LYS A 575 9.51 -24.74 1.73
CA LYS A 575 9.74 -23.93 2.92
C LYS A 575 10.45 -24.75 3.97
N TRP A 576 11.38 -24.12 4.65
CA TRP A 576 12.25 -24.77 5.62
C TRP A 576 12.45 -23.89 6.85
N GLU A 577 12.47 -24.50 8.02
CA GLU A 577 12.81 -23.91 9.30
C GLU A 577 14.15 -24.46 9.78
N PHE A 578 15.04 -23.56 10.15
CA PHE A 578 16.36 -23.83 10.69
C PHE A 578 16.56 -23.16 12.06
N MET A 579 17.67 -23.47 12.74
CA MET A 579 18.03 -22.83 14.00
C MET A 579 16.91 -22.91 15.05
N ASP A 580 16.36 -24.12 15.25
CA ASP A 580 15.24 -24.37 16.16
C ASP A 580 14.00 -23.51 15.81
N LYS A 581 13.63 -23.49 14.52
CA LYS A 581 12.49 -22.75 13.93
C LYS A 581 12.60 -21.23 13.98
N ARG A 582 13.80 -20.69 14.29
CA ARG A 582 14.01 -19.24 14.34
C ARG A 582 14.32 -18.62 12.99
N LEU A 583 14.79 -19.38 12.01
CA LEU A 583 15.11 -18.92 10.66
C LEU A 583 14.25 -19.69 9.64
N GLN A 584 13.44 -18.98 8.90
CA GLN A 584 12.61 -19.52 7.83
C GLN A 584 13.24 -19.19 6.47
N LEU A 585 13.41 -20.21 5.63
CA LEU A 585 13.79 -20.07 4.22
C LEU A 585 12.65 -20.54 3.34
N ALA A 586 12.37 -19.81 2.26
CA ALA A 586 11.37 -20.21 1.28
C ALA A 586 11.89 -19.98 -0.14
N ALA A 587 11.49 -20.90 -1.04
CA ALA A 587 11.73 -20.80 -2.46
C ALA A 587 10.44 -21.19 -3.22
N ALA A 588 10.08 -20.42 -4.25
CA ALA A 588 8.92 -20.72 -5.08
C ALA A 588 9.19 -20.41 -6.55
N VAL A 589 8.61 -21.21 -7.43
CA VAL A 589 8.51 -20.96 -8.87
C VAL A 589 7.03 -20.77 -9.21
N PHE A 590 6.71 -19.73 -9.94
CA PHE A 590 5.32 -19.39 -10.24
C PHE A 590 5.09 -19.03 -11.70
N ARG A 591 3.85 -19.26 -12.14
CA ARG A 591 3.32 -18.76 -13.41
C ARG A 591 1.90 -18.27 -13.21
N THR A 592 1.67 -16.99 -13.51
CA THR A 592 0.35 -16.35 -13.53
C THR A 592 -0.03 -16.03 -14.96
N GLN A 593 -1.20 -16.49 -15.39
CA GLN A 593 -1.83 -16.15 -16.66
C GLN A 593 -3.05 -15.27 -16.36
N ILE A 594 -3.11 -14.11 -17.03
CA ILE A 594 -4.24 -13.16 -16.94
C ILE A 594 -4.95 -13.20 -18.29
N ASP A 595 -6.22 -13.55 -18.28
CA ASP A 595 -7.09 -13.62 -19.46
C ASP A 595 -8.19 -12.57 -19.36
N ASN A 596 -8.85 -12.26 -20.49
CA ASN A 596 -9.86 -11.22 -20.63
C ASN A 596 -9.31 -9.84 -20.25
N ASP A 597 -8.04 -9.58 -20.56
CA ASP A 597 -7.49 -8.25 -20.40
C ASP A 597 -8.12 -7.29 -21.43
N VAL A 598 -8.35 -6.06 -20.98
CA VAL A 598 -9.00 -5.04 -21.83
C VAL A 598 -7.93 -4.17 -22.46
N GLU A 599 -7.95 -4.08 -23.76
CA GLU A 599 -6.94 -3.37 -24.55
C GLU A 599 -7.57 -2.29 -25.41
N ALA A 600 -6.84 -1.18 -25.55
CA ALA A 600 -7.16 -0.13 -26.52
C ALA A 600 -6.66 -0.56 -27.92
N ASN A 601 -7.53 -0.49 -28.91
CA ASN A 601 -7.20 -0.71 -30.30
C ASN A 601 -6.65 0.59 -30.97
N ASP A 602 -6.00 0.46 -32.10
CA ASP A 602 -5.44 1.61 -32.85
C ASP A 602 -6.50 2.63 -33.31
N ASP A 603 -7.74 2.19 -33.47
CA ASP A 603 -8.88 3.04 -33.82
C ASP A 603 -9.50 3.77 -32.60
N GLY A 604 -8.91 3.58 -31.40
CA GLY A 604 -9.37 4.16 -30.16
C GLY A 604 -10.56 3.44 -29.50
N THR A 605 -11.01 2.32 -30.05
CA THR A 605 -12.00 1.45 -29.40
C THR A 605 -11.31 0.53 -28.39
N TYR A 606 -12.12 -0.21 -27.59
CA TYR A 606 -11.63 -1.18 -26.62
C TYR A 606 -12.14 -2.57 -26.94
N SER A 607 -11.26 -3.55 -26.83
CA SER A 607 -11.60 -4.96 -26.97
C SER A 607 -11.09 -5.77 -25.77
N GLN A 608 -11.65 -6.97 -25.58
CA GLN A 608 -11.33 -7.83 -24.46
C GLN A 608 -10.85 -9.19 -24.97
N TYR A 609 -9.69 -9.23 -25.58
CA TYR A 609 -9.04 -10.45 -26.03
C TYR A 609 -7.60 -10.58 -25.51
N GLY A 610 -7.13 -9.58 -24.78
CA GLY A 610 -5.78 -9.53 -24.27
C GLY A 610 -5.48 -10.65 -23.28
N SER A 611 -4.26 -11.13 -23.29
CA SER A 611 -3.73 -12.00 -22.25
C SER A 611 -2.30 -11.65 -21.89
N LYS A 612 -2.01 -11.70 -20.60
CA LYS A 612 -0.70 -11.40 -20.01
C LYS A 612 -0.21 -12.63 -19.24
N ARG A 613 1.10 -12.77 -19.17
CA ARG A 613 1.75 -13.81 -18.39
C ARG A 613 2.89 -13.25 -17.57
N VAL A 614 2.94 -13.67 -16.31
CA VAL A 614 4.05 -13.38 -15.39
C VAL A 614 4.55 -14.69 -14.84
N GLU A 615 5.84 -14.96 -15.04
CA GLU A 615 6.47 -16.20 -14.56
C GLU A 615 7.84 -15.88 -13.98
N GLY A 616 8.26 -16.67 -13.00
CA GLY A 616 9.54 -16.41 -12.33
C GLY A 616 9.77 -17.29 -11.12
N TYR A 617 10.77 -16.91 -10.33
CA TYR A 617 11.04 -17.53 -9.05
C TYR A 617 11.37 -16.50 -7.98
N GLU A 618 11.12 -16.90 -6.75
CA GLU A 618 11.29 -16.07 -5.56
C GLU A 618 12.01 -16.87 -4.49
N LEU A 619 12.91 -16.19 -3.77
CA LEU A 619 13.65 -16.72 -2.62
C LEU A 619 13.47 -15.76 -1.45
N SER A 620 13.33 -16.28 -0.24
CA SER A 620 13.30 -15.46 0.96
C SER A 620 14.01 -16.15 2.14
N ALA A 621 14.54 -15.33 3.03
CA ALA A 621 15.11 -15.74 4.31
C ALA A 621 14.68 -14.74 5.38
N THR A 622 14.04 -15.21 6.45
CA THR A 622 13.49 -14.33 7.49
C THR A 622 13.64 -14.98 8.86
N GLY A 623 14.11 -14.22 9.83
CA GLY A 623 14.25 -14.69 11.21
C GLY A 623 15.61 -14.45 11.84
N ASN A 624 16.02 -15.32 12.75
CA ASN A 624 17.25 -15.19 13.50
C ASN A 624 18.29 -16.23 13.04
N ILE A 625 19.44 -15.77 12.57
CA ILE A 625 20.60 -16.62 12.27
C ILE A 625 21.28 -17.07 13.59
N THR A 626 21.38 -16.13 14.53
CA THR A 626 21.75 -16.38 15.92
C THR A 626 20.81 -15.58 16.84
N PRO A 627 20.78 -15.78 18.15
CA PRO A 627 19.99 -14.94 19.05
C PRO A 627 20.28 -13.44 18.91
N ALA A 628 21.50 -13.07 18.53
CA ALA A 628 21.92 -11.68 18.33
C ALA A 628 21.82 -11.19 16.88
N TRP A 629 21.58 -12.06 15.90
CA TRP A 629 21.62 -11.71 14.49
C TRP A 629 20.31 -12.06 13.79
N GLN A 630 19.59 -11.04 13.38
CA GLN A 630 18.31 -11.12 12.68
C GLN A 630 18.49 -10.74 11.20
N VAL A 631 17.72 -11.38 10.33
CA VAL A 631 17.76 -11.14 8.89
C VAL A 631 16.36 -11.15 8.30
N MET A 632 16.14 -10.25 7.35
CA MET A 632 15.03 -10.29 6.40
C MET A 632 15.62 -10.06 5.01
N ALA A 633 15.50 -11.05 4.13
CA ALA A 633 16.06 -11.00 2.79
C ALA A 633 15.09 -11.60 1.78
N GLY A 634 15.14 -11.09 0.55
CA GLY A 634 14.36 -11.62 -0.54
C GLY A 634 14.97 -11.32 -1.89
N TYR A 635 14.73 -12.22 -2.84
CA TYR A 635 15.10 -12.06 -4.24
C TYR A 635 13.97 -12.54 -5.13
N THR A 636 13.67 -11.79 -6.18
CA THR A 636 12.76 -12.22 -7.24
C THR A 636 13.42 -12.04 -8.60
N GLN A 637 13.23 -13.05 -9.45
CA GLN A 637 13.44 -12.94 -10.88
C GLN A 637 12.11 -13.23 -11.56
N GLN A 638 11.68 -12.33 -12.42
CA GLN A 638 10.40 -12.46 -13.10
C GLN A 638 10.46 -11.99 -14.54
N HIS A 639 9.67 -12.64 -15.38
CA HIS A 639 9.40 -12.25 -16.76
C HIS A 639 7.91 -12.02 -16.92
N ALA A 640 7.53 -10.77 -17.12
CA ALA A 640 6.17 -10.34 -17.34
C ALA A 640 5.97 -9.91 -18.79
N SER A 641 4.99 -10.48 -19.49
CA SER A 641 4.83 -10.26 -20.94
C SER A 641 3.38 -10.33 -21.39
N VAL A 642 3.05 -9.52 -22.39
CA VAL A 642 1.84 -9.65 -23.21
C VAL A 642 1.97 -10.89 -24.08
N LYS A 643 0.95 -11.76 -24.08
CA LYS A 643 0.87 -12.98 -24.92
C LYS A 643 -0.06 -12.77 -26.11
N THR A 644 -1.13 -12.07 -25.92
CA THR A 644 -2.08 -11.68 -26.96
C THR A 644 -2.50 -10.26 -26.68
N GLY A 645 -2.50 -9.40 -27.71
CA GLY A 645 -2.91 -8.02 -27.62
C GLY A 645 -1.82 -7.03 -27.99
N ALA A 646 -2.06 -5.75 -27.76
CA ALA A 646 -1.16 -4.67 -28.07
C ALA A 646 0.08 -4.65 -27.18
N VAL A 647 1.18 -4.13 -27.69
CA VAL A 647 2.41 -3.89 -26.90
C VAL A 647 2.16 -2.78 -25.91
N GLU A 648 2.60 -2.98 -24.65
CA GLU A 648 2.37 -2.04 -23.56
C GLU A 648 3.59 -1.18 -23.21
N THR A 649 4.78 -1.51 -23.77
CA THR A 649 6.02 -0.76 -23.49
C THR A 649 6.38 0.20 -24.63
N ALA A 650 6.94 1.34 -24.30
CA ALA A 650 7.42 2.32 -25.26
C ALA A 650 8.53 1.77 -26.18
N GLU A 651 9.25 0.75 -25.76
CA GLU A 651 10.27 0.05 -26.54
C GLU A 651 9.68 -0.86 -27.64
N GLY A 652 8.36 -1.07 -27.64
CA GLY A 652 7.69 -1.99 -28.55
C GLY A 652 7.94 -3.47 -28.21
N SER A 653 8.42 -3.78 -27.00
CA SER A 653 8.64 -5.15 -26.53
C SER A 653 7.35 -5.74 -25.95
N SER A 654 7.26 -7.07 -25.91
CA SER A 654 6.14 -7.76 -25.26
C SER A 654 6.22 -7.73 -23.71
N SER A 655 7.22 -7.09 -23.11
CA SER A 655 7.35 -6.95 -21.65
C SER A 655 6.21 -6.10 -21.08
N LEU A 656 5.86 -6.30 -19.81
CA LEU A 656 4.95 -5.38 -19.10
C LEU A 656 5.73 -4.18 -18.54
N PRO A 657 5.16 -2.96 -18.59
CA PRO A 657 5.80 -1.78 -18.02
C PRO A 657 5.85 -1.86 -16.48
N TYR A 658 6.70 -1.03 -15.86
CA TYR A 658 6.84 -0.86 -14.42
C TYR A 658 7.11 -2.16 -13.65
N THR A 659 7.78 -3.12 -14.32
CA THR A 659 8.05 -4.44 -13.77
C THR A 659 9.54 -4.73 -13.80
N PRO A 660 10.24 -4.66 -12.65
CA PRO A 660 11.66 -5.01 -12.61
C PRO A 660 11.83 -6.52 -12.87
N LYS A 661 12.74 -6.87 -13.81
CA LYS A 661 13.07 -8.28 -14.09
C LYS A 661 13.75 -8.97 -12.91
N HIS A 662 14.56 -8.23 -12.16
CA HIS A 662 15.28 -8.66 -10.98
C HIS A 662 15.09 -7.65 -9.87
N ALA A 663 14.80 -8.13 -8.68
CA ALA A 663 14.79 -7.31 -7.48
C ALA A 663 15.37 -8.11 -6.30
N PHE A 664 16.11 -7.41 -5.46
CA PHE A 664 16.73 -7.98 -4.25
C PHE A 664 16.54 -7.02 -3.09
N THR A 665 16.28 -7.57 -1.90
CA THR A 665 16.22 -6.83 -0.65
C THR A 665 16.97 -7.62 0.43
N LEU A 666 17.70 -6.91 1.27
CA LEU A 666 18.37 -7.47 2.43
C LEU A 666 18.34 -6.45 3.55
N TRP A 667 17.93 -6.86 4.73
CA TRP A 667 18.09 -6.14 5.97
C TRP A 667 18.65 -7.07 7.03
N ASN A 668 19.68 -6.61 7.77
CA ASN A 668 20.27 -7.30 8.90
C ASN A 668 20.23 -6.41 10.13
N GLN A 669 19.99 -7.02 11.28
CA GLN A 669 20.09 -6.40 12.59
C GLN A 669 20.99 -7.28 13.46
N TYR A 670 22.01 -6.71 14.09
CA TYR A 670 22.94 -7.41 14.94
C TYR A 670 23.07 -6.70 16.29
N GLN A 671 22.82 -7.44 17.38
CA GLN A 671 23.03 -6.98 18.75
C GLN A 671 24.50 -7.20 19.10
N VAL A 672 25.29 -6.12 19.14
CA VAL A 672 26.74 -6.15 19.39
C VAL A 672 27.05 -6.36 20.87
N SER A 673 26.23 -5.75 21.73
CA SER A 673 26.28 -5.87 23.19
C SER A 673 24.91 -5.52 23.77
N ASP A 674 24.72 -5.60 25.07
CA ASP A 674 23.45 -5.19 25.72
C ASP A 674 23.08 -3.74 25.44
N ALA A 675 24.06 -2.87 25.18
CA ALA A 675 23.82 -1.46 24.90
C ALA A 675 23.86 -1.10 23.42
N TRP A 676 24.55 -1.81 22.56
CA TRP A 676 24.78 -1.43 21.18
C TRP A 676 24.18 -2.41 20.18
N SER A 677 23.45 -1.90 19.23
CA SER A 677 22.98 -2.65 18.06
C SER A 677 23.38 -1.95 16.77
N VAL A 678 23.60 -2.72 15.71
CA VAL A 678 23.88 -2.22 14.37
C VAL A 678 22.95 -2.91 13.39
N GLY A 679 22.47 -2.18 12.40
CA GLY A 679 21.66 -2.71 11.33
C GLY A 679 22.13 -2.18 9.99
N GLY A 680 21.77 -2.86 8.94
CA GLY A 680 22.03 -2.39 7.59
C GLY A 680 21.47 -3.31 6.54
N GLY A 681 21.25 -2.74 5.40
CA GLY A 681 20.67 -3.47 4.28
C GLY A 681 21.03 -2.88 2.94
N ALA A 682 20.66 -3.62 1.91
CA ALA A 682 20.80 -3.19 0.54
C ALA A 682 19.60 -3.62 -0.27
N ARG A 683 19.24 -2.79 -1.25
CA ARG A 683 18.13 -3.02 -2.17
C ARG A 683 18.60 -2.83 -3.60
N TYR A 684 18.24 -3.77 -4.47
CA TYR A 684 18.39 -3.66 -5.92
C TYR A 684 17.01 -3.67 -6.58
N VAL A 685 16.80 -2.73 -7.48
CA VAL A 685 15.64 -2.70 -8.39
C VAL A 685 16.19 -2.68 -9.82
N GLY A 686 15.79 -3.66 -10.62
CA GLY A 686 16.16 -3.73 -12.05
C GLY A 686 15.54 -2.58 -12.85
N GLY A 687 16.08 -2.33 -14.04
CA GLY A 687 15.55 -1.30 -14.93
C GLY A 687 14.07 -1.54 -15.28
N LEU A 688 13.33 -0.44 -15.47
CA LEU A 688 11.90 -0.42 -15.75
C LEU A 688 11.64 0.11 -17.15
N SER A 689 10.87 -0.61 -17.95
CA SER A 689 10.27 -0.05 -19.18
C SER A 689 9.05 0.80 -18.81
N ARG A 690 8.84 1.92 -19.49
CA ARG A 690 7.62 2.70 -19.36
C ARG A 690 6.51 2.22 -20.29
N GLY A 691 5.28 2.69 -20.05
CA GLY A 691 4.14 2.42 -20.92
C GLY A 691 4.23 3.12 -22.29
N THR A 692 3.37 2.72 -23.22
CA THR A 692 3.22 3.35 -24.52
C THR A 692 2.33 4.59 -24.43
N ASP A 693 2.80 5.73 -24.88
CA ASP A 693 2.00 6.97 -24.96
C ASP A 693 2.49 7.91 -26.07
N GLY A 694 3.13 7.44 -27.11
CA GLY A 694 3.52 8.24 -28.27
C GLY A 694 4.37 9.49 -27.99
N ALA A 695 4.92 9.64 -26.78
CA ALA A 695 5.75 10.77 -26.39
C ALA A 695 7.13 10.67 -27.05
N VAL A 696 7.31 11.43 -28.13
CA VAL A 696 8.53 11.44 -28.92
C VAL A 696 9.71 11.97 -28.10
N GLY A 697 10.85 11.27 -28.15
CA GLY A 697 12.10 11.72 -27.56
C GLY A 697 12.24 11.49 -26.06
N THR A 698 11.23 10.97 -25.40
CA THR A 698 11.32 10.65 -23.96
C THR A 698 11.97 9.28 -23.72
N PRO A 699 12.66 9.08 -22.57
CA PRO A 699 13.25 7.78 -22.25
C PRO A 699 12.20 6.67 -22.27
N SER A 700 12.50 5.55 -22.90
CA SER A 700 11.62 4.36 -22.92
C SER A 700 11.80 3.45 -21.71
N TYR A 701 12.90 3.62 -20.96
CA TYR A 701 13.26 2.82 -19.79
C TYR A 701 14.00 3.66 -18.75
N THR A 702 14.09 3.14 -17.53
CA THR A 702 14.98 3.63 -16.46
C THR A 702 16.05 2.60 -16.16
N GLU A 703 17.22 3.04 -15.74
CA GLU A 703 18.31 2.15 -15.33
C GLU A 703 18.00 1.50 -13.97
N GLY A 704 18.51 0.29 -13.78
CA GLY A 704 18.46 -0.37 -12.46
C GLY A 704 19.44 0.28 -11.48
N TYR A 705 19.13 0.16 -10.18
CA TYR A 705 19.92 0.81 -9.13
C TYR A 705 20.07 -0.05 -7.87
N TRP A 706 21.15 0.23 -7.13
CA TRP A 706 21.39 -0.24 -5.77
C TRP A 706 21.31 0.92 -4.79
N VAL A 707 20.65 0.69 -3.66
CA VAL A 707 20.63 1.60 -2.50
C VAL A 707 20.94 0.79 -1.26
N ALA A 708 21.73 1.37 -0.37
CA ALA A 708 22.07 0.77 0.92
C ALA A 708 21.67 1.72 2.05
N ASP A 709 21.19 1.13 3.15
CA ASP A 709 20.77 1.83 4.35
C ASP A 709 21.53 1.25 5.56
N ALA A 710 21.70 2.05 6.62
CA ALA A 710 22.40 1.63 7.83
C ALA A 710 21.67 2.15 9.08
N LYS A 711 21.85 1.44 10.21
CA LYS A 711 21.30 1.79 11.52
C LYS A 711 22.36 1.59 12.60
N VAL A 712 22.36 2.47 13.58
CA VAL A 712 23.04 2.29 14.87
C VAL A 712 22.04 2.55 15.98
N GLY A 713 21.92 1.61 16.91
CA GLY A 713 21.09 1.74 18.11
C GLY A 713 21.95 1.76 19.37
N TYR A 714 21.57 2.56 20.35
CA TYR A 714 22.20 2.66 21.66
C TYR A 714 21.16 2.69 22.78
N ALA A 715 21.11 1.63 23.58
CA ALA A 715 20.29 1.57 24.78
C ALA A 715 20.95 2.36 25.90
N ILE A 716 20.37 3.50 26.27
CA ILE A 716 20.84 4.32 27.40
C ILE A 716 20.57 3.58 28.71
N ASN A 717 19.40 2.94 28.80
CA ASN A 717 18.97 2.07 29.88
C ASN A 717 17.84 1.16 29.37
N ARG A 718 17.17 0.40 30.26
CA ARG A 718 16.11 -0.54 29.89
C ARG A 718 14.85 0.13 29.30
N ASN A 719 14.69 1.42 29.56
CA ASN A 719 13.49 2.17 29.20
C ASN A 719 13.70 3.17 28.08
N VAL A 720 14.95 3.50 27.74
CA VAL A 720 15.27 4.55 26.77
C VAL A 720 16.38 4.08 25.84
N ASP A 721 16.14 4.15 24.55
CA ASP A 721 17.14 3.94 23.52
C ASP A 721 17.17 5.05 22.47
N LEU A 722 18.30 5.21 21.84
CA LEU A 722 18.51 6.09 20.69
C LEU A 722 18.79 5.25 19.46
N GLN A 723 18.22 5.63 18.33
CA GLN A 723 18.44 4.99 17.04
C GLN A 723 18.79 6.05 16.00
N LEU A 724 19.90 5.85 15.30
CA LEU A 724 20.27 6.64 14.12
C LEU A 724 20.14 5.76 12.88
N ASN A 725 19.26 6.15 11.96
CA ASN A 725 19.13 5.55 10.63
C ASN A 725 19.79 6.49 9.61
N VAL A 726 20.47 5.89 8.64
CA VAL A 726 21.04 6.58 7.47
C VAL A 726 20.47 5.89 6.24
N TYR A 727 19.66 6.59 5.48
CA TYR A 727 19.09 6.09 4.23
C TYR A 727 19.93 6.55 3.04
N ASN A 728 19.98 5.75 1.98
CA ASN A 728 20.84 5.97 0.83
C ASN A 728 22.28 6.31 1.24
N LEU A 729 22.90 5.42 1.99
CA LEU A 729 24.21 5.61 2.64
C LEU A 729 25.29 6.15 1.70
N PHE A 730 25.28 5.72 0.44
CA PHE A 730 26.28 6.09 -0.58
C PHE A 730 25.84 7.28 -1.45
N ASP A 731 24.73 7.93 -1.14
CA ASP A 731 24.19 9.08 -1.88
C ASP A 731 24.01 8.81 -3.37
N LYS A 732 23.44 7.66 -3.68
CA LYS A 732 23.22 7.22 -5.07
C LYS A 732 22.12 8.06 -5.72
N ASP A 733 22.44 8.72 -6.86
CA ASP A 733 21.43 9.33 -7.73
C ASP A 733 20.79 8.24 -8.62
N TYR A 734 19.45 8.16 -8.62
CA TYR A 734 18.69 7.18 -9.38
C TYR A 734 17.29 7.69 -9.72
N VAL A 735 16.65 7.05 -10.70
CA VAL A 735 15.25 7.29 -11.05
C VAL A 735 14.38 6.28 -10.30
N ALA A 736 13.56 6.76 -9.38
CA ALA A 736 12.68 5.90 -8.57
C ALA A 736 11.46 5.43 -9.37
N SER A 737 10.85 6.32 -10.14
CA SER A 737 9.69 6.02 -11.00
C SER A 737 9.63 6.97 -12.20
N ILE A 738 8.98 6.51 -13.29
CA ILE A 738 8.77 7.29 -14.51
C ILE A 738 7.28 7.26 -14.87
N ASN A 739 6.76 8.37 -15.42
CA ASN A 739 5.37 8.41 -15.85
C ASN A 739 5.16 7.71 -17.20
N LYS A 740 3.91 7.44 -17.56
CA LYS A 740 3.56 6.69 -18.77
C LYS A 740 4.10 7.33 -20.06
N SER A 741 3.98 8.63 -20.19
CA SER A 741 4.47 9.39 -21.36
C SER A 741 5.98 9.64 -21.35
N GLY A 742 6.68 9.37 -20.25
CA GLY A 742 8.11 9.59 -20.13
C GLY A 742 8.54 11.06 -20.02
N TYR A 743 7.61 12.00 -19.91
CA TYR A 743 7.95 13.42 -19.74
C TYR A 743 8.49 13.74 -18.36
N ARG A 744 8.09 12.96 -17.35
CA ARG A 744 8.35 13.21 -15.94
C ARG A 744 8.88 11.96 -15.26
N TYR A 745 9.74 12.18 -14.28
CA TYR A 745 10.22 11.13 -13.39
C TYR A 745 10.25 11.65 -11.96
N HIS A 746 10.21 10.75 -10.98
CA HIS A 746 10.56 11.05 -9.59
C HIS A 746 12.00 10.61 -9.35
N PRO A 747 12.88 11.51 -8.90
CA PRO A 747 14.22 11.14 -8.47
C PRO A 747 14.12 10.24 -7.22
N GLY A 748 15.15 9.42 -7.02
CA GLY A 748 15.31 8.70 -5.76
C GLY A 748 15.67 9.64 -4.63
N GLU A 749 15.34 9.24 -3.41
CA GLU A 749 15.70 9.99 -2.21
C GLU A 749 17.23 10.09 -2.07
N GLU A 750 17.73 11.29 -1.77
CA GLU A 750 19.12 11.53 -1.43
C GLU A 750 19.46 10.94 -0.06
N ARG A 751 20.75 10.99 0.32
CA ARG A 751 21.16 10.52 1.65
C ARG A 751 20.50 11.36 2.75
N THR A 752 19.78 10.69 3.64
CA THR A 752 19.11 11.30 4.77
C THR A 752 19.49 10.62 6.08
N PHE A 753 19.38 11.38 7.16
CA PHE A 753 19.66 10.93 8.53
C PHE A 753 18.40 11.09 9.36
N LEU A 754 18.09 10.08 10.18
CA LEU A 754 16.97 10.09 11.11
C LEU A 754 17.45 9.64 12.49
N LEU A 755 17.39 10.54 13.47
CA LEU A 755 17.62 10.23 14.87
C LEU A 755 16.28 10.07 15.59
N THR A 756 16.09 8.93 16.23
CA THR A 756 14.90 8.62 17.01
C THR A 756 15.30 8.30 18.46
N ALA A 757 14.58 8.89 19.40
CA ALA A 757 14.60 8.50 20.80
C ALA A 757 13.33 7.71 21.10
N ASN A 758 13.49 6.47 21.55
CA ASN A 758 12.40 5.59 21.95
C ASN A 758 12.34 5.49 23.48
N VAL A 759 11.13 5.41 23.99
CA VAL A 759 10.84 5.31 25.42
C VAL A 759 9.84 4.17 25.64
N HIS A 760 10.16 3.25 26.53
CA HIS A 760 9.40 2.04 26.82
C HIS A 760 9.15 1.92 28.34
N PHE A 761 7.91 1.78 28.78
CA PHE A 761 7.52 1.59 30.19
C PHE A 761 6.47 0.51 30.35
#